data_a10d6a0a4731e32893e7ea0193def0e3
#
_entry.id   a10d6a0a4731e32893e7ea0193def0e3
#
_cell.length_a   1.000
_cell.length_b   1.000
_cell.length_c   1.000
_cell.angle_alpha   90.00
_cell.angle_beta   90.00
_cell.angle_gamma   90.00
#
_symmetry.space_group_name_H-M   'P 1'
#
loop_
_entity.id
_entity.type
_entity.pdbx_description
1 polymer ?
#
loop_
_entity_poly.entity_id
_entity_poly.type
_entity_poly.pdbx_seq_one_letter_code
_entity_poly.pdbx_strand_id
1 'polypeptide(L)'
;GHEKLHPGEIPQDYNPIGEYQRSFTLPESWASCYLRLNGADSAAAVWCNDVYIGYTEDTFTPAEFDMTAAVHPGENTLTVQVYRFSSGSWLEDQDFWRMSGLFRSVELFTKPEIHLEDVFVKQDFAPDFSSATVTFDCKVSGAGTISVVFDGEEQSAEVGEPAEYDSGVVFGKGEADPDVEEDVQDVSFTFTVEHPTLWSAEQPNLYEAEIALLNEGALVERTGLKVGLRKFELKERQMLLNGKRIVFKGVNRHEWSCRTGRTVSREEMLWDVKNLKAHNVNAVRTSHYPNDPYFLSLCDEYGLYVIGETNLETHGTWQKLGADGSDEWTLPGARPEWRENVLARAEAMLERDKNHPAILIWSCGNESHGGKTLWEMSEYFRNTDPSRLVHYEGIFWNREYPATSDMESQMYTPVADIKKFLAEHPEKPFIMCEYSHAMGNSCGGITDYTEYAYEEPLYQGGFIWEYMDHGIAVTSPDGKPGFAYGGDFGDRPTDREFCVDGLVLPDRRNTPKMDAVKAAYAPLKITLTDTEAVIENRNLFTDLNAYDLVFASSVNGKPERRAVLRADCKPGGTEHIPFPFALPEAGLACMTVTAIQRAALPGIPAGYEAAFGQVWHNYAAARLTLPAPQLVEMDCNIGVKGDGFEYIFGRGKGLVSIRYNGVQLLDDTVRPNFWRAPTNN
;
A
#
# COMPACT_ATOMS: atom_id res chain seq x y z
N GLY A 1 -3.17 -1.75 35.76
CA GLY A 1 -2.05 -2.54 36.24
C GLY A 1 -1.92 -3.77 35.40
N HIS A 2 -0.98 -3.74 34.47
CA HIS A 2 -0.75 -4.92 33.63
C HIS A 2 0.29 -5.76 34.34
N GLU A 3 0.03 -7.08 34.37
CA GLU A 3 1.00 -8.08 34.78
C GLU A 3 2.29 -7.84 34.01
N LYS A 4 3.42 -8.09 34.63
CA LYS A 4 4.69 -8.13 33.92
C LYS A 4 4.76 -9.51 33.25
N LEU A 5 4.31 -9.55 32.00
CA LEU A 5 4.36 -10.76 31.19
C LEU A 5 5.72 -10.84 30.46
N HIS A 6 6.23 -12.05 30.30
CA HIS A 6 7.36 -12.33 29.45
C HIS A 6 6.91 -12.70 28.04
N PRO A 7 7.73 -12.50 27.01
CA PRO A 7 7.36 -12.90 25.65
C PRO A 7 6.86 -14.34 25.55
N GLY A 8 5.70 -14.52 24.94
CA GLY A 8 4.99 -15.81 24.84
C GLY A 8 3.95 -16.04 25.95
N GLU A 9 4.01 -15.31 27.06
CA GLU A 9 2.98 -15.41 28.09
C GLU A 9 1.71 -14.66 27.69
N ILE A 10 0.54 -15.19 28.07
CA ILE A 10 -0.75 -14.55 27.86
C ILE A 10 -1.35 -14.11 29.21
N PRO A 11 -2.10 -12.98 29.25
CA PRO A 11 -2.73 -12.51 30.49
C PRO A 11 -3.66 -13.55 31.07
N GLN A 12 -3.48 -13.91 32.35
CA GLN A 12 -4.35 -14.87 33.05
C GLN A 12 -5.58 -14.20 33.69
N ASP A 13 -5.42 -12.93 34.11
CA ASP A 13 -6.49 -12.20 34.81
C ASP A 13 -7.48 -11.52 33.82
N TYR A 14 -7.05 -11.26 32.60
CA TYR A 14 -7.87 -10.56 31.60
C TYR A 14 -7.51 -10.99 30.19
N ASN A 15 -8.23 -11.94 29.65
CA ASN A 15 -8.19 -12.32 28.22
C ASN A 15 -9.63 -12.52 27.72
N PRO A 16 -10.31 -11.43 27.29
CA PRO A 16 -11.68 -11.55 26.78
C PRO A 16 -11.77 -12.47 25.58
N ILE A 17 -12.85 -13.24 25.52
CA ILE A 17 -13.15 -14.16 24.42
C ILE A 17 -14.45 -13.70 23.77
N GLY A 18 -14.41 -13.51 22.44
CA GLY A 18 -15.60 -13.34 21.62
C GLY A 18 -16.10 -14.70 21.15
N GLU A 19 -17.28 -15.12 21.57
CA GLU A 19 -17.88 -16.36 21.08
C GLU A 19 -18.91 -16.05 19.99
N TYR A 20 -18.73 -16.65 18.82
CA TYR A 20 -19.61 -16.55 17.67
C TYR A 20 -20.24 -17.91 17.42
N GLN A 21 -21.57 -17.97 17.43
CA GLN A 21 -22.30 -19.21 17.16
C GLN A 21 -23.30 -19.01 16.03
N ARG A 22 -23.35 -19.94 15.08
CA ARG A 22 -24.27 -19.91 13.96
C ARG A 22 -24.73 -21.30 13.56
N SER A 23 -26.04 -21.47 13.39
CA SER A 23 -26.60 -22.66 12.73
C SER A 23 -26.50 -22.49 11.21
N PHE A 24 -26.21 -23.61 10.53
CA PHE A 24 -26.21 -23.71 9.07
C PHE A 24 -26.78 -25.07 8.63
N THR A 25 -27.30 -25.12 7.42
CA THR A 25 -27.80 -26.37 6.82
C THR A 25 -26.79 -26.86 5.80
N LEU A 26 -26.29 -28.08 5.97
CA LEU A 26 -25.40 -28.71 5.01
C LEU A 26 -26.22 -29.19 3.81
N PRO A 27 -25.87 -28.82 2.56
CA PRO A 27 -26.50 -29.36 1.36
C PRO A 27 -26.24 -30.87 1.25
N GLU A 28 -27.25 -31.65 0.88
CA GLU A 28 -27.10 -33.11 0.67
C GLU A 28 -26.08 -33.49 -0.41
N SER A 29 -25.78 -32.55 -1.32
CA SER A 29 -24.81 -32.72 -2.40
C SER A 29 -23.36 -32.53 -1.97
N TRP A 30 -23.09 -32.10 -0.74
CA TRP A 30 -21.73 -31.89 -0.25
C TRP A 30 -21.17 -33.18 0.36
N ALA A 31 -20.10 -33.70 -0.26
CA ALA A 31 -19.37 -34.85 0.25
C ALA A 31 -18.36 -34.48 1.34
N SER A 32 -17.88 -33.22 1.32
CA SER A 32 -16.94 -32.66 2.28
C SER A 32 -17.42 -31.28 2.74
N CYS A 33 -16.90 -30.80 3.87
CA CYS A 33 -17.24 -29.48 4.40
C CYS A 33 -16.01 -28.86 5.03
N TYR A 34 -15.57 -27.75 4.46
CA TYR A 34 -14.45 -26.96 4.94
C TYR A 34 -14.92 -25.60 5.42
N LEU A 35 -14.27 -25.10 6.47
CA LEU A 35 -14.42 -23.75 6.98
C LEU A 35 -13.17 -22.95 6.63
N ARG A 36 -13.36 -21.72 6.11
CA ARG A 36 -12.28 -20.74 5.97
C ARG A 36 -12.60 -19.52 6.82
N LEU A 37 -11.68 -19.16 7.70
CA LEU A 37 -11.66 -17.90 8.44
C LEU A 37 -10.67 -16.97 7.73
N ASN A 38 -11.14 -15.90 7.07
CA ASN A 38 -10.28 -15.00 6.30
C ASN A 38 -9.55 -13.95 7.17
N GLY A 39 -9.90 -13.85 8.46
CA GLY A 39 -9.23 -12.97 9.42
C GLY A 39 -9.87 -13.06 10.79
N ALA A 40 -9.04 -13.38 11.81
CA ALA A 40 -9.45 -13.50 13.21
C ALA A 40 -8.35 -12.92 14.12
N ASP A 41 -8.66 -11.87 14.87
CA ASP A 41 -7.69 -11.14 15.71
C ASP A 41 -7.92 -11.47 17.19
N SER A 42 -6.96 -12.08 17.89
CA SER A 42 -5.61 -12.46 17.53
C SER A 42 -5.47 -13.96 17.28
N ALA A 43 -6.36 -14.80 17.85
CA ALA A 43 -6.37 -16.25 17.67
C ALA A 43 -7.80 -16.78 17.70
N ALA A 44 -8.07 -17.88 17.02
CA ALA A 44 -9.38 -18.50 16.99
C ALA A 44 -9.32 -20.01 17.20
N ALA A 45 -10.28 -20.53 18.00
CA ALA A 45 -10.56 -21.95 18.12
C ALA A 45 -11.95 -22.26 17.55
N VAL A 46 -12.08 -23.39 16.88
CA VAL A 46 -13.27 -23.77 16.09
C VAL A 46 -13.86 -25.07 16.60
N TRP A 47 -15.18 -25.10 16.71
CA TRP A 47 -15.99 -26.30 17.01
C TRP A 47 -17.13 -26.42 15.98
N CYS A 48 -17.45 -27.64 15.60
CA CYS A 48 -18.65 -27.95 14.83
C CYS A 48 -19.43 -29.02 15.58
N ASN A 49 -20.73 -28.81 15.88
CA ASN A 49 -21.57 -29.73 16.63
C ASN A 49 -20.90 -30.21 17.95
N ASP A 50 -20.30 -29.26 18.68
CA ASP A 50 -19.53 -29.48 19.93
C ASP A 50 -18.25 -30.32 19.76
N VAL A 51 -17.86 -30.71 18.54
CA VAL A 51 -16.60 -31.37 18.23
C VAL A 51 -15.54 -30.29 18.00
N TYR A 52 -14.41 -30.36 18.71
CA TYR A 52 -13.27 -29.50 18.48
C TYR A 52 -12.63 -29.80 17.11
N ILE A 53 -12.43 -28.76 16.30
CA ILE A 53 -11.92 -28.88 14.93
C ILE A 53 -10.46 -28.43 14.86
N GLY A 54 -10.11 -27.25 15.43
CA GLY A 54 -8.77 -26.74 15.33
C GLY A 54 -8.60 -25.34 15.90
N TYR A 55 -7.39 -24.81 15.76
CA TYR A 55 -6.93 -23.54 16.30
C TYR A 55 -6.02 -22.82 15.29
N THR A 56 -6.03 -21.49 15.28
CA THR A 56 -5.15 -20.66 14.47
C THR A 56 -4.67 -19.42 15.20
N GLU A 57 -3.44 -18.99 14.94
CA GLU A 57 -2.84 -17.72 15.35
C GLU A 57 -2.18 -17.08 14.11
N ASP A 58 -2.75 -16.21 13.47
CA ASP A 58 -2.28 -15.21 12.49
C ASP A 58 -3.51 -14.41 12.08
N THR A 59 -3.50 -13.18 12.47
CA THR A 59 -4.68 -12.31 12.31
C THR A 59 -5.06 -12.11 10.84
N PHE A 60 -4.08 -12.03 9.91
CA PHE A 60 -4.30 -11.46 8.57
C PHE A 60 -4.23 -12.46 7.42
N THR A 61 -3.86 -13.72 7.67
CA THR A 61 -3.92 -14.78 6.67
C THR A 61 -5.10 -15.72 6.91
N PRO A 62 -5.68 -16.33 5.88
CA PRO A 62 -6.76 -17.29 6.03
C PRO A 62 -6.31 -18.56 6.77
N ALA A 63 -7.22 -19.10 7.58
CA ALA A 63 -7.08 -20.44 8.14
C ALA A 63 -8.20 -21.34 7.64
N GLU A 64 -7.87 -22.53 7.16
CA GLU A 64 -8.81 -23.52 6.67
C GLU A 64 -8.89 -24.71 7.62
N PHE A 65 -10.10 -25.23 7.81
CA PHE A 65 -10.38 -26.34 8.71
C PHE A 65 -11.27 -27.35 8.02
N ASP A 66 -10.88 -28.62 8.01
CA ASP A 66 -11.74 -29.71 7.58
C ASP A 66 -12.74 -30.06 8.70
N MET A 67 -14.02 -29.87 8.40
CA MET A 67 -15.13 -30.21 9.30
C MET A 67 -15.90 -31.44 8.85
N THR A 68 -15.48 -32.13 7.79
CA THR A 68 -16.21 -33.23 7.15
C THR A 68 -16.66 -34.31 8.14
N ALA A 69 -15.78 -34.69 9.06
CA ALA A 69 -16.10 -35.71 10.07
C ALA A 69 -17.04 -35.22 11.19
N ALA A 70 -17.20 -33.90 11.33
CA ALA A 70 -18.01 -33.31 12.40
C ALA A 70 -19.41 -32.83 11.95
N VAL A 71 -19.64 -32.74 10.63
CA VAL A 71 -20.94 -32.33 10.08
C VAL A 71 -21.84 -33.54 9.78
N HIS A 72 -23.14 -33.27 9.69
CA HIS A 72 -24.13 -34.24 9.25
C HIS A 72 -25.19 -33.58 8.33
N PRO A 73 -25.91 -34.35 7.50
CA PRO A 73 -26.99 -33.80 6.70
C PRO A 73 -28.03 -33.06 7.57
N GLY A 74 -28.48 -31.90 7.10
CA GLY A 74 -29.42 -31.05 7.82
C GLY A 74 -28.74 -29.94 8.64
N GLU A 75 -29.32 -29.60 9.78
CA GLU A 75 -28.88 -28.47 10.61
C GLU A 75 -27.63 -28.85 11.41
N ASN A 76 -26.60 -27.98 11.34
CA ASN A 76 -25.34 -28.05 12.07
C ASN A 76 -25.10 -26.76 12.82
N THR A 77 -24.25 -26.77 13.84
CA THR A 77 -23.86 -25.57 14.60
C THR A 77 -22.35 -25.38 14.54
N LEU A 78 -21.94 -24.22 14.03
CA LEU A 78 -20.57 -23.74 14.07
C LEU A 78 -20.39 -22.84 15.29
N THR A 79 -19.33 -23.06 16.06
CA THR A 79 -18.89 -22.17 17.15
C THR A 79 -17.43 -21.79 16.92
N VAL A 80 -17.15 -20.47 16.93
CA VAL A 80 -15.81 -19.90 16.83
C VAL A 80 -15.56 -19.05 18.06
N GLN A 81 -14.54 -19.36 18.83
CA GLN A 81 -14.08 -18.54 19.95
C GLN A 81 -12.83 -17.77 19.52
N VAL A 82 -12.90 -16.44 19.58
CA VAL A 82 -11.77 -15.56 19.27
C VAL A 82 -11.20 -14.99 20.55
N TYR A 83 -9.92 -15.22 20.76
CA TYR A 83 -9.17 -14.77 21.93
C TYR A 83 -8.52 -13.42 21.64
N ARG A 84 -8.66 -12.45 22.56
CA ARG A 84 -8.05 -11.14 22.39
C ARG A 84 -6.52 -11.17 22.43
N PHE A 85 -5.96 -12.03 23.27
CA PHE A 85 -4.52 -12.20 23.41
C PHE A 85 -4.13 -13.65 23.23
N SER A 86 -3.08 -13.87 22.47
CA SER A 86 -2.45 -15.17 22.22
C SER A 86 -0.93 -15.03 22.27
N SER A 87 -0.20 -16.12 22.14
CA SER A 87 1.26 -16.05 21.92
C SER A 87 1.60 -15.26 20.66
N GLY A 88 0.80 -15.39 19.60
CA GLY A 88 0.92 -14.62 18.37
C GLY A 88 0.83 -13.10 18.53
N SER A 89 0.10 -12.61 19.57
CA SER A 89 0.01 -11.17 19.85
C SER A 89 1.35 -10.48 20.12
N TRP A 90 2.39 -11.24 20.50
CA TRP A 90 3.74 -10.73 20.67
C TRP A 90 4.48 -10.45 19.35
N LEU A 91 3.94 -10.99 18.25
CA LEU A 91 4.45 -10.80 16.89
C LEU A 91 3.60 -9.82 16.08
N GLU A 92 2.54 -9.25 16.67
CA GLU A 92 1.54 -8.38 16.01
C GLU A 92 1.37 -7.08 16.78
N ASP A 93 2.48 -6.34 16.97
CA ASP A 93 2.51 -5.10 17.76
C ASP A 93 2.50 -3.84 16.86
N GLN A 94 1.74 -3.87 15.75
CA GLN A 94 1.61 -2.74 14.85
C GLN A 94 1.08 -1.49 15.58
N ASP A 95 1.62 -0.32 15.27
CA ASP A 95 1.12 0.99 15.74
C ASP A 95 -0.25 1.27 15.12
N PHE A 96 -1.29 0.62 15.68
CA PHE A 96 -2.62 0.55 15.15
C PHE A 96 -3.67 0.31 16.24
N TRP A 97 -4.96 0.39 15.92
CA TRP A 97 -6.03 0.03 16.84
C TRP A 97 -5.89 -1.40 17.35
N ARG A 98 -5.98 -1.57 18.65
CA ARG A 98 -5.93 -2.90 19.32
C ARG A 98 -7.33 -3.49 19.40
N MET A 99 -7.82 -3.98 18.26
CA MET A 99 -9.13 -4.63 18.15
C MET A 99 -9.03 -6.14 18.41
N SER A 100 -10.14 -6.83 18.33
CA SER A 100 -10.25 -8.28 18.43
C SER A 100 -11.57 -8.74 17.81
N GLY A 101 -11.62 -9.95 17.27
CA GLY A 101 -12.81 -10.55 16.70
C GLY A 101 -12.64 -11.01 15.25
N LEU A 102 -13.73 -11.47 14.64
CA LEU A 102 -13.80 -11.80 13.22
C LEU A 102 -14.02 -10.53 12.43
N PHE A 103 -13.10 -10.16 11.53
CA PHE A 103 -13.16 -8.90 10.76
C PHE A 103 -13.16 -9.07 9.25
N ARG A 104 -12.87 -10.28 8.76
CA ARG A 104 -13.05 -10.68 7.36
C ARG A 104 -14.10 -11.78 7.25
N SER A 105 -14.41 -12.24 6.04
CA SER A 105 -15.44 -13.24 5.80
C SER A 105 -15.14 -14.59 6.48
N VAL A 106 -16.21 -15.28 6.83
CA VAL A 106 -16.23 -16.67 7.27
C VAL A 106 -16.98 -17.46 6.22
N GLU A 107 -16.35 -18.45 5.63
CA GLU A 107 -16.84 -19.15 4.45
C GLU A 107 -16.91 -20.65 4.70
N LEU A 108 -18.00 -21.27 4.23
CA LEU A 108 -18.12 -22.71 4.12
C LEU A 108 -18.00 -23.09 2.65
N PHE A 109 -17.23 -24.13 2.36
CA PHE A 109 -17.09 -24.65 1.01
C PHE A 109 -16.90 -26.17 1.01
N THR A 110 -17.04 -26.78 -0.15
CA THR A 110 -16.79 -28.19 -0.39
C THR A 110 -15.74 -28.33 -1.48
N LYS A 111 -14.95 -29.38 -1.41
CA LYS A 111 -14.04 -29.77 -2.48
C LYS A 111 -14.63 -30.97 -3.20
N PRO A 112 -14.63 -31.02 -4.54
CA PRO A 112 -14.99 -32.21 -5.30
C PRO A 112 -13.90 -33.30 -5.13
N GLU A 113 -14.19 -34.54 -5.55
CA GLU A 113 -13.26 -35.69 -5.43
C GLU A 113 -11.94 -35.42 -6.16
N ILE A 114 -12.01 -34.83 -7.37
CA ILE A 114 -10.85 -34.25 -8.04
C ILE A 114 -10.91 -32.74 -7.90
N HIS A 115 -9.85 -32.10 -7.38
CA HIS A 115 -9.79 -30.67 -7.18
C HIS A 115 -8.37 -30.12 -7.29
N LEU A 116 -8.29 -28.82 -7.57
CA LEU A 116 -7.04 -28.07 -7.61
C LEU A 116 -6.65 -27.65 -6.19
N GLU A 117 -5.53 -28.18 -5.69
CA GLU A 117 -4.98 -27.79 -4.39
C GLU A 117 -4.19 -26.50 -4.50
N ASP A 118 -3.38 -26.37 -5.55
CA ASP A 118 -2.51 -25.22 -5.74
C ASP A 118 -2.21 -24.96 -7.21
N VAL A 119 -1.91 -23.72 -7.54
CA VAL A 119 -1.32 -23.31 -8.81
C VAL A 119 -0.29 -22.23 -8.60
N PHE A 120 0.90 -22.42 -9.18
CA PHE A 120 1.93 -21.39 -9.20
C PHE A 120 2.30 -21.03 -10.64
N VAL A 121 2.09 -19.76 -11.03
CA VAL A 121 2.41 -19.28 -12.37
C VAL A 121 3.83 -18.71 -12.37
N LYS A 122 4.73 -19.37 -13.07
CA LYS A 122 6.14 -18.96 -13.25
C LYS A 122 6.38 -18.38 -14.63
N GLN A 123 7.33 -17.47 -14.75
CA GLN A 123 7.61 -16.75 -15.99
C GLN A 123 9.10 -16.64 -16.22
N ASP A 124 9.51 -16.85 -17.47
CA ASP A 124 10.86 -16.54 -17.96
C ASP A 124 10.77 -15.78 -19.29
N PHE A 125 11.78 -14.98 -19.58
CA PHE A 125 11.76 -14.05 -20.72
C PHE A 125 13.04 -14.16 -21.54
N ALA A 126 12.90 -14.06 -22.86
CA ALA A 126 14.04 -13.77 -23.72
C ALA A 126 14.73 -12.45 -23.27
N PRO A 127 16.05 -12.33 -23.41
CA PRO A 127 16.79 -11.13 -22.95
C PRO A 127 16.30 -9.81 -23.53
N ASP A 128 15.68 -9.81 -24.69
CA ASP A 128 15.11 -8.66 -25.39
C ASP A 128 13.58 -8.56 -25.25
N PHE A 129 12.96 -9.41 -24.41
CA PHE A 129 11.52 -9.53 -24.22
C PHE A 129 10.74 -9.88 -25.50
N SER A 130 11.37 -10.46 -26.51
CA SER A 130 10.70 -10.90 -27.75
C SER A 130 9.77 -12.08 -27.54
N SER A 131 10.01 -12.88 -26.50
CA SER A 131 9.11 -13.96 -26.06
C SER A 131 9.11 -14.13 -24.56
N ALA A 132 8.06 -14.73 -24.04
CA ALA A 132 7.94 -15.18 -22.65
C ALA A 132 7.54 -16.66 -22.60
N THR A 133 8.14 -17.40 -21.68
CA THR A 133 7.73 -18.74 -21.31
C THR A 133 6.92 -18.66 -20.02
N VAL A 134 5.69 -19.17 -20.02
CA VAL A 134 4.78 -19.15 -18.87
C VAL A 134 4.49 -20.59 -18.47
N THR A 135 4.81 -20.93 -17.23
CA THR A 135 4.59 -22.29 -16.69
C THR A 135 3.56 -22.25 -15.57
N PHE A 136 2.54 -23.06 -15.68
CA PHE A 136 1.54 -23.31 -14.63
C PHE A 136 1.94 -24.60 -13.93
N ASP A 137 2.50 -24.50 -12.73
CA ASP A 137 2.73 -25.64 -11.85
C ASP A 137 1.47 -25.84 -11.01
N CYS A 138 0.76 -26.94 -11.26
CA CYS A 138 -0.51 -27.27 -10.63
C CYS A 138 -0.33 -28.44 -9.68
N LYS A 139 -0.96 -28.38 -8.51
CA LYS A 139 -1.12 -29.51 -7.60
C LYS A 139 -2.57 -29.95 -7.64
N VAL A 140 -2.80 -31.21 -7.93
CA VAL A 140 -4.14 -31.79 -8.12
C VAL A 140 -4.32 -32.99 -7.22
N SER A 141 -5.41 -33.01 -6.46
CA SER A 141 -5.86 -34.16 -5.68
C SER A 141 -6.90 -34.96 -6.46
N GLY A 142 -6.83 -36.30 -6.41
CA GLY A 142 -7.75 -37.20 -7.11
C GLY A 142 -7.32 -37.54 -8.54
N ALA A 143 -8.15 -38.33 -9.23
CA ALA A 143 -7.89 -38.85 -10.59
C ALA A 143 -8.86 -38.26 -11.63
N GLY A 144 -8.34 -37.87 -12.79
CA GLY A 144 -9.12 -37.28 -13.88
C GLY A 144 -8.28 -36.60 -14.93
N THR A 145 -8.83 -35.57 -15.58
CA THR A 145 -8.11 -34.79 -16.58
C THR A 145 -8.02 -33.33 -16.09
N ILE A 146 -6.84 -32.76 -16.13
CA ILE A 146 -6.65 -31.29 -15.96
C ILE A 146 -6.37 -30.65 -17.32
N SER A 147 -6.99 -29.50 -17.60
CA SER A 147 -6.65 -28.68 -18.77
C SER A 147 -6.37 -27.24 -18.35
N VAL A 148 -5.44 -26.60 -19.06
CA VAL A 148 -5.10 -25.18 -18.92
C VAL A 148 -5.25 -24.50 -20.28
N VAL A 149 -6.04 -23.41 -20.31
CA VAL A 149 -6.16 -22.53 -21.48
C VAL A 149 -5.46 -21.23 -21.18
N PHE A 150 -4.50 -20.86 -22.01
CA PHE A 150 -3.74 -19.61 -21.87
C PHE A 150 -3.34 -19.07 -23.24
N ASP A 151 -3.52 -17.77 -23.46
CA ASP A 151 -3.22 -17.04 -24.72
C ASP A 151 -3.78 -17.74 -25.99
N GLY A 152 -4.98 -18.35 -25.87
CA GLY A 152 -5.69 -19.02 -26.94
C GLY A 152 -5.20 -20.44 -27.25
N GLU A 153 -4.25 -20.98 -26.52
CA GLU A 153 -3.78 -22.36 -26.59
C GLU A 153 -4.36 -23.15 -25.41
N GLU A 154 -4.73 -24.43 -25.66
CA GLU A 154 -5.18 -25.38 -24.64
C GLU A 154 -4.18 -26.56 -24.55
N GLN A 155 -3.77 -26.87 -23.32
CA GLN A 155 -2.99 -28.06 -23.02
C GLN A 155 -3.72 -28.87 -21.96
N SER A 156 -3.64 -30.21 -22.01
CA SER A 156 -4.28 -31.10 -21.05
C SER A 156 -3.41 -32.29 -20.69
N ALA A 157 -3.62 -32.84 -19.49
CA ALA A 157 -2.94 -34.03 -18.98
C ALA A 157 -3.91 -34.90 -18.17
N GLU A 158 -3.69 -36.17 -18.20
CA GLU A 158 -4.35 -37.15 -17.30
C GLU A 158 -3.65 -37.12 -15.95
N VAL A 159 -4.42 -37.06 -14.89
CA VAL A 159 -4.00 -37.24 -13.51
C VAL A 159 -4.49 -38.63 -13.08
N GLY A 160 -3.57 -39.48 -12.74
CA GLY A 160 -3.91 -40.88 -12.36
C GLY A 160 -4.17 -41.01 -10.87
N GLU A 161 -4.67 -42.20 -10.47
CA GLU A 161 -4.63 -42.59 -9.07
C GLU A 161 -3.17 -42.58 -8.58
N PRO A 162 -2.87 -42.04 -7.38
CA PRO A 162 -1.52 -42.09 -6.84
C PRO A 162 -1.07 -43.58 -6.73
N ALA A 163 0.19 -43.85 -7.01
CA ALA A 163 0.73 -45.17 -6.89
C ALA A 163 0.58 -45.66 -5.44
N GLU A 164 -0.10 -46.81 -5.21
CA GLU A 164 -0.15 -47.39 -3.88
C GLU A 164 1.28 -47.55 -3.34
N TYR A 165 1.62 -46.76 -2.34
CA TYR A 165 2.89 -46.94 -1.63
C TYR A 165 2.74 -48.14 -0.70
N ASP A 166 3.35 -49.24 -1.06
CA ASP A 166 3.45 -50.43 -0.20
C ASP A 166 4.37 -50.10 0.99
N SER A 167 3.78 -49.45 2.01
CA SER A 167 4.46 -49.17 3.26
C SER A 167 4.55 -50.44 4.08
N GLY A 168 5.53 -51.25 3.79
CA GLY A 168 5.88 -52.46 4.57
C GLY A 168 6.35 -52.17 6.01
N VAL A 169 5.95 -51.05 6.63
CA VAL A 169 6.31 -50.70 8.02
C VAL A 169 5.05 -50.26 8.77
N VAL A 170 4.53 -51.16 9.60
CA VAL A 170 3.46 -50.86 10.56
C VAL A 170 4.08 -50.16 11.76
N PHE A 171 3.85 -48.86 11.92
CA PHE A 171 4.11 -48.13 13.17
C PHE A 171 2.85 -48.12 14.04
N GLY A 172 3.06 -48.25 15.36
CA GLY A 172 2.02 -48.40 16.35
C GLY A 172 1.14 -47.13 16.52
N LYS A 173 -0.07 -47.34 16.95
CA LYS A 173 -1.10 -46.34 17.28
C LYS A 173 -0.57 -45.30 18.27
N GLY A 174 -0.54 -44.03 17.86
CA GLY A 174 -0.38 -42.89 18.76
C GLY A 174 0.11 -41.67 18.00
N GLU A 175 -0.76 -40.66 17.91
CA GLU A 175 -0.63 -39.32 17.31
C GLU A 175 -0.86 -39.31 15.79
N ALA A 176 -1.73 -38.39 15.36
CA ALA A 176 -1.92 -38.14 13.93
C ALA A 176 -0.58 -37.65 13.37
N ASP A 177 -0.10 -38.37 12.34
CA ASP A 177 1.09 -37.99 11.61
C ASP A 177 0.79 -36.69 10.86
N PRO A 178 1.50 -35.59 11.12
CA PRO A 178 1.34 -34.36 10.34
C PRO A 178 1.81 -34.49 8.89
N ASP A 179 2.42 -35.62 8.50
CA ASP A 179 2.95 -35.90 7.17
C ASP A 179 2.08 -36.90 6.38
N VAL A 180 0.79 -37.02 6.64
CA VAL A 180 -0.11 -37.64 5.66
C VAL A 180 -0.26 -36.64 4.53
N GLU A 181 0.70 -36.64 3.59
CA GLU A 181 0.49 -36.03 2.29
C GLU A 181 -0.83 -36.59 1.73
N GLU A 182 -1.84 -35.76 1.54
CA GLU A 182 -2.96 -36.07 0.66
C GLU A 182 -2.33 -36.50 -0.68
N ASP A 183 -2.92 -37.45 -1.36
CA ASP A 183 -2.45 -37.99 -2.66
C ASP A 183 -2.47 -36.89 -3.74
N VAL A 184 -1.57 -35.93 -3.64
CA VAL A 184 -1.46 -34.74 -4.50
C VAL A 184 -0.44 -35.00 -5.59
N GLN A 185 -0.82 -34.73 -6.84
CA GLN A 185 0.03 -34.90 -8.01
C GLN A 185 0.46 -33.53 -8.57
N ASP A 186 1.75 -33.44 -8.91
CA ASP A 186 2.29 -32.26 -9.57
C ASP A 186 2.16 -32.40 -11.10
N VAL A 187 1.54 -31.41 -11.74
CA VAL A 187 1.37 -31.31 -13.19
C VAL A 187 1.78 -29.93 -13.68
N SER A 188 2.64 -29.86 -14.68
CA SER A 188 3.12 -28.58 -15.22
C SER A 188 2.73 -28.42 -16.68
N PHE A 189 2.24 -27.22 -17.02
CA PHE A 189 1.92 -26.79 -18.40
C PHE A 189 2.77 -25.59 -18.77
N THR A 190 3.38 -25.62 -19.96
CA THR A 190 4.27 -24.57 -20.40
C THR A 190 3.82 -24.00 -21.74
N PHE A 191 3.64 -22.67 -21.77
CA PHE A 191 3.21 -21.91 -22.94
C PHE A 191 4.29 -20.93 -23.36
N THR A 192 4.37 -20.63 -24.65
CA THR A 192 5.25 -19.59 -25.21
C THR A 192 4.41 -18.47 -25.76
N VAL A 193 4.61 -17.25 -25.25
CA VAL A 193 3.95 -16.03 -25.76
C VAL A 193 4.95 -15.25 -26.58
N GLU A 194 4.72 -15.13 -27.88
CA GLU A 194 5.52 -14.33 -28.77
C GLU A 194 5.12 -12.86 -28.69
N HIS A 195 6.11 -11.97 -28.55
CA HIS A 195 5.91 -10.52 -28.41
C HIS A 195 4.93 -10.15 -27.27
N PRO A 196 5.19 -10.59 -26.03
CA PRO A 196 4.27 -10.44 -24.92
C PRO A 196 3.96 -8.96 -24.62
N THR A 197 2.69 -8.69 -24.31
CA THR A 197 2.29 -7.40 -23.74
C THR A 197 2.60 -7.41 -22.25
N LEU A 198 3.64 -6.67 -21.86
CA LEU A 198 4.13 -6.72 -20.48
C LEU A 198 3.25 -5.94 -19.51
N TRP A 199 3.21 -6.41 -18.26
CA TRP A 199 2.52 -5.73 -17.17
C TRP A 199 3.43 -4.68 -16.50
N SER A 200 2.86 -3.52 -16.18
CA SER A 200 3.46 -2.50 -15.33
C SER A 200 2.40 -1.60 -14.70
N ALA A 201 2.76 -0.73 -13.74
CA ALA A 201 1.83 0.24 -13.17
C ALA A 201 1.31 1.27 -14.20
N GLU A 202 2.03 1.50 -15.29
CA GLU A 202 1.60 2.37 -16.39
C GLU A 202 0.73 1.65 -17.42
N GLN A 203 0.99 0.35 -17.59
CA GLN A 203 0.33 -0.52 -18.58
C GLN A 203 0.01 -1.86 -17.90
N PRO A 204 -1.10 -1.93 -17.13
CA PRO A 204 -1.44 -3.12 -16.36
C PRO A 204 -2.14 -4.18 -17.25
N ASN A 205 -1.40 -4.69 -18.23
CA ASN A 205 -1.86 -5.69 -19.16
C ASN A 205 -1.94 -7.05 -18.46
N LEU A 206 -3.10 -7.69 -18.53
CA LEU A 206 -3.37 -9.00 -17.94
C LEU A 206 -3.85 -9.96 -19.00
N TYR A 207 -3.28 -11.16 -19.02
CA TYR A 207 -3.78 -12.30 -19.77
C TYR A 207 -4.76 -13.08 -18.91
N GLU A 208 -5.77 -13.67 -19.52
CA GLU A 208 -6.69 -14.57 -18.85
C GLU A 208 -6.20 -16.04 -19.02
N ALA A 209 -6.18 -16.77 -17.92
CA ALA A 209 -5.96 -18.22 -17.92
C ALA A 209 -7.17 -18.90 -17.30
N GLU A 210 -7.53 -20.07 -17.82
CA GLU A 210 -8.56 -20.92 -17.27
C GLU A 210 -7.97 -22.30 -16.99
N ILE A 211 -8.20 -22.82 -15.79
CA ILE A 211 -7.85 -24.19 -15.39
C ILE A 211 -9.17 -24.94 -15.18
N ALA A 212 -9.33 -26.09 -15.82
CA ALA A 212 -10.50 -26.93 -15.67
C ALA A 212 -10.11 -28.37 -15.31
N LEU A 213 -10.84 -28.93 -14.35
CA LEU A 213 -10.74 -30.33 -13.95
C LEU A 213 -11.98 -31.10 -14.41
N LEU A 214 -11.75 -32.25 -15.04
CA LEU A 214 -12.78 -33.12 -15.56
C LEU A 214 -12.66 -34.52 -14.95
N ASN A 215 -13.78 -35.09 -14.55
CA ASN A 215 -13.88 -36.50 -14.18
C ASN A 215 -14.75 -37.22 -15.22
N GLU A 216 -14.21 -38.31 -15.85
CA GLU A 216 -14.88 -39.05 -16.93
C GLU A 216 -15.43 -38.13 -18.06
N GLY A 217 -14.74 -37.00 -18.36
CA GLY A 217 -15.12 -36.01 -19.36
C GLY A 217 -16.17 -35.01 -18.90
N ALA A 218 -16.68 -35.10 -17.68
CA ALA A 218 -17.58 -34.10 -17.08
C ALA A 218 -16.78 -33.04 -16.31
N LEU A 219 -17.10 -31.75 -16.52
CA LEU A 219 -16.49 -30.65 -15.79
C LEU A 219 -16.86 -30.72 -14.31
N VAL A 220 -15.84 -30.77 -13.44
CA VAL A 220 -15.97 -30.86 -11.99
C VAL A 220 -15.60 -29.54 -11.31
N GLU A 221 -14.49 -28.92 -11.75
CA GLU A 221 -14.01 -27.65 -11.22
C GLU A 221 -13.51 -26.75 -12.35
N ARG A 222 -13.63 -25.42 -12.13
CA ARG A 222 -13.09 -24.42 -13.06
C ARG A 222 -12.59 -23.21 -12.26
N THR A 223 -11.35 -22.83 -12.52
CA THR A 223 -10.70 -21.66 -11.90
C THR A 223 -10.14 -20.73 -12.97
N GLY A 224 -10.40 -19.44 -12.82
CA GLY A 224 -9.84 -18.38 -13.68
C GLY A 224 -8.72 -17.61 -12.99
N LEU A 225 -7.65 -17.32 -13.71
CA LEU A 225 -6.52 -16.52 -13.25
C LEU A 225 -6.26 -15.34 -14.19
N LYS A 226 -5.85 -14.21 -13.63
CA LYS A 226 -5.32 -13.07 -14.39
C LYS A 226 -3.81 -13.06 -14.26
N VAL A 227 -3.09 -13.21 -15.36
CA VAL A 227 -1.63 -13.35 -15.41
C VAL A 227 -1.01 -12.09 -16.00
N GLY A 228 -0.24 -11.36 -15.22
CA GLY A 228 0.55 -10.21 -15.69
C GLY A 228 1.99 -10.63 -16.00
N LEU A 229 2.39 -10.52 -17.27
CA LEU A 229 3.74 -10.90 -17.69
C LEU A 229 4.73 -9.76 -17.40
N ARG A 230 5.64 -10.00 -16.46
CA ARG A 230 6.65 -9.00 -16.06
C ARG A 230 7.91 -9.66 -15.53
N LYS A 231 9.06 -9.02 -15.71
CA LYS A 231 10.32 -9.40 -15.09
C LYS A 231 10.75 -8.32 -14.10
N PHE A 232 10.95 -8.71 -12.83
CA PHE A 232 11.53 -7.84 -11.83
C PHE A 232 12.84 -8.45 -11.34
N GLU A 233 13.92 -7.70 -11.41
CA GLU A 233 15.26 -8.23 -11.13
C GLU A 233 16.16 -7.18 -10.48
N LEU A 234 17.13 -7.65 -9.69
CA LEU A 234 18.25 -6.85 -9.22
C LEU A 234 19.43 -7.04 -10.17
N LYS A 235 19.79 -5.99 -10.90
CA LYS A 235 20.90 -6.01 -11.85
C LYS A 235 21.75 -4.75 -11.70
N GLU A 236 23.07 -4.93 -11.65
CA GLU A 236 24.03 -3.82 -11.47
C GLU A 236 23.67 -2.91 -10.28
N ARG A 237 23.21 -3.52 -9.19
CA ARG A 237 22.77 -2.85 -7.94
C ARG A 237 21.54 -1.93 -8.12
N GLN A 238 20.74 -2.15 -9.13
CA GLN A 238 19.49 -1.45 -9.38
C GLN A 238 18.35 -2.44 -9.53
N MET A 239 17.19 -2.08 -9.02
CA MET A 239 15.95 -2.81 -9.22
C MET A 239 15.36 -2.41 -10.59
N LEU A 240 15.18 -3.40 -11.45
CA LEU A 240 14.69 -3.21 -12.81
C LEU A 240 13.35 -3.92 -12.98
N LEU A 241 12.37 -3.21 -13.55
CA LEU A 241 11.13 -3.79 -14.06
C LEU A 241 11.16 -3.78 -15.58
N ASN A 242 11.00 -4.97 -16.19
CA ASN A 242 11.03 -5.12 -17.66
C ASN A 242 12.26 -4.44 -18.29
N GLY A 243 13.42 -4.59 -17.63
CA GLY A 243 14.69 -4.00 -18.05
C GLY A 243 14.85 -2.50 -17.81
N LYS A 244 13.89 -1.83 -17.13
CA LYS A 244 13.96 -0.39 -16.81
C LYS A 244 14.10 -0.17 -15.32
N ARG A 245 14.96 0.78 -14.93
CA ARG A 245 15.15 1.18 -13.53
C ARG A 245 13.86 1.77 -12.98
N ILE A 246 13.30 1.14 -11.95
CA ILE A 246 12.10 1.61 -11.27
C ILE A 246 12.42 2.73 -10.26
N VAL A 247 11.47 3.65 -10.07
CA VAL A 247 11.43 4.58 -8.94
C VAL A 247 10.09 4.41 -8.25
N PHE A 248 10.12 4.01 -6.97
CA PHE A 248 8.92 3.89 -6.16
C PHE A 248 8.41 5.26 -5.74
N LYS A 249 7.19 5.57 -6.10
CA LYS A 249 6.39 6.73 -5.70
C LYS A 249 5.25 6.20 -4.85
N GLY A 250 5.60 5.74 -3.64
CA GLY A 250 4.77 4.88 -2.83
C GLY A 250 4.12 5.55 -1.64
N VAL A 251 3.15 4.83 -1.07
CA VAL A 251 2.56 5.09 0.24
C VAL A 251 2.49 3.80 1.04
N ASN A 252 2.55 3.91 2.37
CA ASN A 252 2.18 2.85 3.28
C ASN A 252 0.67 2.82 3.45
N ARG A 253 0.04 1.65 3.55
CA ARG A 253 -1.41 1.52 3.66
C ARG A 253 -1.82 0.50 4.68
N HIS A 254 -2.46 0.97 5.74
CA HIS A 254 -3.29 0.15 6.61
C HIS A 254 -4.69 -0.09 6.00
N GLU A 255 -5.34 -1.19 6.38
CA GLU A 255 -6.74 -1.46 6.04
C GLU A 255 -7.67 -0.83 7.09
N TRP A 256 -8.41 0.22 6.68
CA TRP A 256 -9.27 0.95 7.59
C TRP A 256 -10.56 1.46 6.96
N SER A 257 -11.63 1.42 7.76
CA SER A 257 -12.90 2.10 7.51
C SER A 257 -13.33 2.86 8.76
N CYS A 258 -13.66 4.13 8.62
CA CYS A 258 -14.13 4.92 9.76
C CYS A 258 -15.46 4.44 10.36
N ARG A 259 -16.14 3.50 9.73
CA ARG A 259 -17.43 2.95 10.16
C ARG A 259 -17.29 1.56 10.78
N THR A 260 -16.42 0.75 10.24
CA THR A 260 -16.32 -0.69 10.53
C THR A 260 -14.92 -1.13 10.99
N GLY A 261 -14.01 -0.16 11.22
CA GLY A 261 -12.66 -0.45 11.68
C GLY A 261 -11.86 -1.22 10.63
N ARG A 262 -11.32 -2.37 10.99
CA ARG A 262 -10.51 -3.24 10.10
C ARG A 262 -11.31 -3.93 8.99
N THR A 263 -12.63 -3.95 9.07
CA THR A 263 -13.48 -4.49 8.01
C THR A 263 -13.67 -3.46 6.91
N VAL A 264 -12.96 -3.62 5.80
CA VAL A 264 -12.99 -2.68 4.68
C VAL A 264 -13.86 -3.25 3.55
N SER A 265 -14.77 -2.46 3.02
CA SER A 265 -15.63 -2.88 1.91
C SER A 265 -14.89 -2.88 0.56
N ARG A 266 -15.41 -3.63 -0.41
CA ARG A 266 -14.87 -3.64 -1.78
C ARG A 266 -14.91 -2.26 -2.44
N GLU A 267 -15.95 -1.47 -2.16
CA GLU A 267 -16.12 -0.10 -2.63
C GLU A 267 -15.05 0.82 -2.07
N GLU A 268 -14.72 0.67 -0.79
CA GLU A 268 -13.66 1.44 -0.12
C GLU A 268 -12.27 1.09 -0.68
N MET A 269 -11.96 -0.19 -0.87
CA MET A 269 -10.70 -0.64 -1.49
C MET A 269 -10.58 -0.12 -2.94
N LEU A 270 -11.65 -0.18 -3.72
CA LEU A 270 -11.67 0.36 -5.07
C LEU A 270 -11.48 1.88 -5.10
N TRP A 271 -12.05 2.59 -4.12
CA TRP A 271 -11.84 4.03 -3.98
C TRP A 271 -10.38 4.34 -3.67
N ASP A 272 -9.76 3.60 -2.74
CA ASP A 272 -8.35 3.76 -2.37
C ASP A 272 -7.46 3.63 -3.60
N VAL A 273 -7.59 2.55 -4.38
CA VAL A 273 -6.79 2.31 -5.58
C VAL A 273 -6.97 3.43 -6.62
N LYS A 274 -8.21 3.85 -6.90
CA LYS A 274 -8.49 4.94 -7.84
C LYS A 274 -7.93 6.28 -7.36
N ASN A 275 -8.02 6.56 -6.06
CA ASN A 275 -7.48 7.78 -5.48
C ASN A 275 -5.95 7.82 -5.55
N LEU A 276 -5.28 6.70 -5.26
CA LEU A 276 -3.83 6.57 -5.40
C LEU A 276 -3.38 6.81 -6.84
N LYS A 277 -4.01 6.17 -7.81
CA LYS A 277 -3.73 6.37 -9.25
C LYS A 277 -3.96 7.83 -9.68
N ALA A 278 -5.04 8.45 -9.19
CA ALA A 278 -5.37 9.85 -9.49
C ALA A 278 -4.36 10.83 -8.85
N HIS A 279 -3.51 10.41 -7.93
CA HIS A 279 -2.48 11.24 -7.31
C HIS A 279 -1.05 10.79 -7.67
N ASN A 280 -0.88 10.14 -8.83
CA ASN A 280 0.41 9.71 -9.39
C ASN A 280 1.20 8.72 -8.50
N VAL A 281 0.56 8.10 -7.52
CA VAL A 281 1.13 7.01 -6.73
C VAL A 281 1.25 5.79 -7.62
N ASN A 282 2.43 5.15 -7.63
CA ASN A 282 2.66 3.94 -8.41
C ASN A 282 2.91 2.69 -7.56
N ALA A 283 3.03 2.84 -6.24
CA ALA A 283 3.37 1.74 -5.34
C ALA A 283 2.67 1.83 -3.98
N VAL A 284 2.43 0.66 -3.37
CA VAL A 284 1.89 0.53 -2.01
C VAL A 284 2.74 -0.48 -1.25
N ARG A 285 3.11 -0.15 0.01
CA ARG A 285 3.56 -1.15 0.98
C ARG A 285 2.36 -1.52 1.84
N THR A 286 2.05 -2.82 1.92
CA THR A 286 0.95 -3.32 2.75
C THR A 286 1.37 -3.33 4.21
N SER A 287 1.43 -2.17 4.82
CA SER A 287 1.91 -1.97 6.20
C SER A 287 0.86 -2.44 7.22
N HIS A 288 1.17 -3.35 8.15
CA HIS A 288 2.35 -4.19 8.22
C HIS A 288 1.86 -5.65 8.26
N TYR A 289 1.08 -6.04 7.26
CA TYR A 289 0.41 -7.34 7.16
C TYR A 289 -0.16 -7.58 5.75
N PRO A 290 -0.42 -8.84 5.36
CA PRO A 290 -1.07 -9.16 4.10
C PRO A 290 -2.46 -8.53 4.01
N ASN A 291 -2.66 -7.61 3.05
CA ASN A 291 -3.95 -6.98 2.80
C ASN A 291 -4.97 -7.98 2.21
N ASP A 292 -6.24 -7.57 2.15
CA ASP A 292 -7.31 -8.36 1.53
C ASP A 292 -6.94 -8.73 0.10
N PRO A 293 -7.11 -10.00 -0.35
CA PRO A 293 -6.79 -10.42 -1.71
C PRO A 293 -7.49 -9.63 -2.81
N TYR A 294 -8.68 -9.10 -2.52
CA TYR A 294 -9.38 -8.22 -3.46
C TYR A 294 -8.63 -6.90 -3.71
N PHE A 295 -7.98 -6.34 -2.69
CA PHE A 295 -7.13 -5.16 -2.86
C PHE A 295 -5.93 -5.45 -3.76
N LEU A 296 -5.30 -6.64 -3.60
CA LEU A 296 -4.20 -7.06 -4.47
C LEU A 296 -4.67 -7.25 -5.92
N SER A 297 -5.84 -7.86 -6.13
CA SER A 297 -6.45 -7.98 -7.46
C SER A 297 -6.71 -6.61 -8.11
N LEU A 298 -7.11 -5.61 -7.32
CA LEU A 298 -7.25 -4.25 -7.81
C LEU A 298 -5.88 -3.62 -8.15
N CYS A 299 -4.81 -3.93 -7.39
CA CYS A 299 -3.46 -3.49 -7.74
C CYS A 299 -2.98 -4.09 -9.06
N ASP A 300 -3.32 -5.35 -9.35
CA ASP A 300 -3.05 -6.01 -10.63
C ASP A 300 -3.79 -5.30 -11.79
N GLU A 301 -5.07 -5.03 -11.62
CA GLU A 301 -5.94 -4.48 -12.66
C GLU A 301 -5.72 -2.99 -12.93
N TYR A 302 -5.41 -2.21 -11.91
CA TYR A 302 -5.23 -0.77 -12.00
C TYR A 302 -3.78 -0.34 -12.14
N GLY A 303 -2.84 -1.26 -11.90
CA GLY A 303 -1.40 -1.02 -12.00
C GLY A 303 -0.85 -0.26 -10.79
N LEU A 304 -0.68 -0.94 -9.66
CA LEU A 304 0.09 -0.47 -8.52
C LEU A 304 1.14 -1.54 -8.17
N TYR A 305 2.39 -1.14 -7.99
CA TYR A 305 3.41 -2.03 -7.45
C TYR A 305 3.17 -2.26 -5.98
N VAL A 306 3.45 -3.47 -5.51
CA VAL A 306 3.21 -3.83 -4.11
C VAL A 306 4.49 -4.37 -3.47
N ILE A 307 4.80 -3.87 -2.27
CA ILE A 307 5.61 -4.58 -1.29
C ILE A 307 4.62 -5.34 -0.40
N GLY A 308 4.54 -6.67 -0.58
CA GLY A 308 3.70 -7.54 0.24
C GLY A 308 4.41 -7.85 1.56
N GLU A 309 3.82 -7.43 2.69
CA GLU A 309 4.48 -7.53 3.99
C GLU A 309 3.87 -8.59 4.87
N THR A 310 4.74 -9.41 5.46
CA THR A 310 4.37 -10.45 6.43
C THR A 310 3.81 -9.81 7.70
N ASN A 311 2.79 -10.40 8.29
CA ASN A 311 2.22 -9.98 9.57
C ASN A 311 3.21 -10.24 10.72
N LEU A 312 4.16 -9.32 10.87
CA LEU A 312 5.21 -9.41 11.89
C LEU A 312 5.67 -8.02 12.30
N GLU A 313 5.42 -7.67 13.57
CA GLU A 313 5.97 -6.50 14.23
C GLU A 313 6.18 -6.75 15.72
N THR A 314 7.36 -6.42 16.25
CA THR A 314 7.72 -6.67 17.66
C THR A 314 8.35 -5.46 18.33
N HIS A 315 8.08 -4.25 17.81
CA HIS A 315 8.70 -2.98 18.22
C HIS A 315 8.61 -2.72 19.72
N GLY A 316 7.44 -3.00 20.34
CA GLY A 316 7.21 -2.78 21.77
C GLY A 316 8.09 -3.63 22.68
N THR A 317 8.61 -4.77 22.21
CA THR A 317 9.41 -5.66 23.05
C THR A 317 10.86 -5.19 23.21
N TRP A 318 11.53 -4.86 22.11
CA TRP A 318 12.96 -4.60 22.15
C TRP A 318 13.33 -3.11 22.21
N GLN A 319 12.51 -2.23 21.64
CA GLN A 319 12.81 -0.79 21.62
C GLN A 319 12.11 -0.04 22.74
N LYS A 320 10.80 -0.16 22.86
CA LYS A 320 10.01 0.59 23.87
C LYS A 320 10.30 0.15 25.31
N LEU A 321 10.69 -1.10 25.50
CA LEU A 321 11.01 -1.66 26.81
C LEU A 321 12.50 -1.60 27.15
N GLY A 322 13.34 -1.06 26.26
CA GLY A 322 14.77 -0.87 26.49
C GLY A 322 15.58 -2.16 26.42
N ALA A 323 15.11 -3.15 25.64
CA ALA A 323 15.86 -4.35 25.33
C ALA A 323 17.15 -3.97 24.57
N ASP A 324 18.25 -4.64 24.86
CA ASP A 324 19.57 -4.36 24.28
C ASP A 324 19.93 -5.25 23.09
N GLY A 325 18.95 -6.06 22.62
CA GLY A 325 19.12 -6.98 21.51
C GLY A 325 19.68 -8.36 21.90
N SER A 326 19.99 -8.59 23.16
CA SER A 326 20.62 -9.83 23.65
C SER A 326 19.76 -10.63 24.63
N ASP A 327 18.65 -10.07 25.09
CA ASP A 327 17.80 -10.66 26.14
C ASP A 327 16.55 -11.35 25.57
N GLU A 328 15.70 -11.86 26.47
CA GLU A 328 14.45 -12.53 26.13
C GLU A 328 13.43 -11.63 25.43
N TRP A 329 13.58 -10.31 25.50
CA TRP A 329 12.71 -9.32 24.89
C TRP A 329 13.04 -9.04 23.43
N THR A 330 14.14 -9.58 22.91
CA THR A 330 14.58 -9.38 21.52
C THR A 330 13.85 -10.39 20.60
N LEU A 331 12.71 -9.98 20.07
CA LEU A 331 11.90 -10.81 19.19
C LEU A 331 11.99 -10.38 17.71
N PRO A 332 11.98 -11.35 16.76
CA PRO A 332 12.24 -12.78 16.95
C PRO A 332 13.73 -13.08 17.08
N GLY A 333 14.63 -12.19 16.66
CA GLY A 333 16.08 -12.33 16.79
C GLY A 333 16.62 -13.67 16.29
N ALA A 334 17.29 -14.41 17.17
CA ALA A 334 17.77 -15.78 16.91
C ALA A 334 17.10 -16.82 17.82
N ARG A 335 15.90 -16.54 18.29
CA ARG A 335 15.18 -17.34 19.28
C ARG A 335 14.43 -18.49 18.61
N PRO A 336 14.82 -19.76 18.86
CA PRO A 336 14.27 -20.91 18.14
C PRO A 336 12.80 -21.17 18.42
N GLU A 337 12.28 -20.76 19.60
CA GLU A 337 10.89 -20.95 20.00
C GLU A 337 9.88 -20.13 19.17
N TRP A 338 10.35 -19.09 18.48
CA TRP A 338 9.52 -18.23 17.62
C TRP A 338 9.63 -18.58 16.13
N ARG A 339 10.64 -19.39 15.78
CA ARG A 339 11.02 -19.64 14.40
C ARG A 339 9.87 -20.19 13.55
N GLU A 340 9.17 -21.22 14.05
CA GLU A 340 8.09 -21.88 13.30
C GLU A 340 6.92 -20.93 13.04
N ASN A 341 6.49 -20.18 14.06
CA ASN A 341 5.40 -19.21 13.90
C ASN A 341 5.77 -18.09 12.90
N VAL A 342 7.01 -17.61 12.94
CA VAL A 342 7.51 -16.58 12.02
C VAL A 342 7.56 -17.07 10.59
N LEU A 343 8.05 -18.31 10.35
CA LEU A 343 8.11 -18.90 9.01
C LEU A 343 6.73 -19.22 8.47
N ALA A 344 5.82 -19.74 9.29
CA ALA A 344 4.45 -20.04 8.89
C ALA A 344 3.70 -18.81 8.38
N ARG A 345 3.95 -17.61 8.96
CA ARG A 345 3.36 -16.34 8.49
C ARG A 345 3.85 -15.97 7.10
N ALA A 346 5.13 -16.16 6.83
CA ALA A 346 5.71 -15.92 5.50
C ALA A 346 5.16 -16.91 4.46
N GLU A 347 5.06 -18.18 4.82
CA GLU A 347 4.48 -19.23 3.99
C GLU A 347 3.02 -18.94 3.65
N ALA A 348 2.20 -18.65 4.65
CA ALA A 348 0.79 -18.32 4.46
C ALA A 348 0.56 -17.13 3.54
N MET A 349 1.38 -16.07 3.65
CA MET A 349 1.32 -14.92 2.76
C MET A 349 1.74 -15.29 1.34
N LEU A 350 2.89 -15.96 1.17
CA LEU A 350 3.42 -16.30 -0.15
C LEU A 350 2.46 -17.23 -0.89
N GLU A 351 2.02 -18.32 -0.26
CA GLU A 351 1.14 -19.31 -0.88
C GLU A 351 -0.19 -18.67 -1.33
N ARG A 352 -0.75 -17.77 -0.54
CA ARG A 352 -1.96 -17.04 -0.89
C ARG A 352 -1.76 -16.09 -2.08
N ASP A 353 -0.63 -15.36 -2.11
CA ASP A 353 -0.49 -14.15 -2.94
C ASP A 353 0.52 -14.29 -4.09
N LYS A 354 1.20 -15.44 -4.25
CA LYS A 354 2.29 -15.67 -5.21
C LYS A 354 1.95 -15.43 -6.69
N ASN A 355 0.66 -15.45 -7.06
CA ASN A 355 0.24 -15.24 -8.45
C ASN A 355 -0.11 -13.77 -8.79
N HIS A 356 -0.05 -12.84 -7.81
CA HIS A 356 -0.30 -11.42 -8.08
C HIS A 356 0.90 -10.74 -8.76
N PRO A 357 0.79 -10.28 -10.03
CA PRO A 357 1.88 -9.58 -10.71
C PRO A 357 2.25 -8.25 -10.06
N ALA A 358 1.33 -7.62 -9.34
CA ALA A 358 1.55 -6.37 -8.62
C ALA A 358 2.64 -6.50 -7.54
N ILE A 359 2.74 -7.65 -6.88
CA ILE A 359 3.75 -7.87 -5.85
C ILE A 359 5.11 -8.02 -6.51
N LEU A 360 6.01 -7.07 -6.26
CA LEU A 360 7.39 -7.07 -6.75
C LEU A 360 8.38 -7.51 -5.67
N ILE A 361 8.03 -7.31 -4.41
CA ILE A 361 8.92 -7.50 -3.26
C ILE A 361 8.14 -8.19 -2.14
N TRP A 362 8.73 -9.25 -1.57
CA TRP A 362 8.30 -9.85 -0.32
C TRP A 362 9.01 -9.17 0.84
N SER A 363 8.28 -8.71 1.85
CA SER A 363 8.84 -8.09 3.04
C SER A 363 8.71 -8.99 4.26
N CYS A 364 9.79 -9.13 5.00
CA CYS A 364 9.85 -9.99 6.19
C CYS A 364 9.06 -9.45 7.39
N GLY A 365 8.55 -8.23 7.33
CA GLY A 365 7.82 -7.58 8.41
C GLY A 365 8.31 -6.17 8.68
N ASN A 366 7.90 -5.63 9.82
CA ASN A 366 8.20 -4.28 10.28
C ASN A 366 8.82 -4.30 11.67
N GLU A 367 9.73 -3.36 11.95
CA GLU A 367 10.27 -2.99 13.26
C GLU A 367 10.47 -4.17 14.24
N SER A 368 10.90 -5.30 13.73
CA SER A 368 11.25 -6.48 14.50
C SER A 368 12.76 -6.64 14.55
N HIS A 369 13.29 -7.14 15.68
CA HIS A 369 14.74 -7.24 15.82
C HIS A 369 15.31 -8.27 14.84
N GLY A 370 16.18 -7.80 13.93
CA GLY A 370 16.87 -8.63 12.95
C GLY A 370 17.72 -9.73 13.61
N GLY A 371 17.91 -10.83 12.88
CA GLY A 371 18.68 -11.98 13.34
C GLY A 371 18.50 -13.19 12.45
N LYS A 372 18.90 -14.34 12.96
CA LYS A 372 18.87 -15.61 12.22
C LYS A 372 17.49 -15.98 11.71
N THR A 373 16.44 -15.76 12.51
CA THR A 373 15.06 -16.13 12.16
C THR A 373 14.56 -15.35 10.94
N LEU A 374 14.78 -14.02 10.89
CA LEU A 374 14.40 -13.20 9.74
C LEU A 374 15.27 -13.47 8.51
N TRP A 375 16.54 -13.82 8.71
CA TRP A 375 17.38 -14.29 7.62
C TRP A 375 16.84 -15.60 7.02
N GLU A 376 16.46 -16.60 7.84
CA GLU A 376 15.85 -17.84 7.38
C GLU A 376 14.52 -17.59 6.64
N MET A 377 13.70 -16.64 7.12
CA MET A 377 12.49 -16.20 6.43
C MET A 377 12.82 -15.63 5.03
N SER A 378 13.86 -14.79 4.94
CA SER A 378 14.27 -14.22 3.65
C SER A 378 14.77 -15.31 2.66
N GLU A 379 15.46 -16.33 3.16
CA GLU A 379 15.89 -17.47 2.35
C GLU A 379 14.69 -18.33 1.91
N TYR A 380 13.67 -18.49 2.76
CA TYR A 380 12.42 -19.15 2.36
C TYR A 380 11.79 -18.44 1.14
N PHE A 381 11.63 -17.12 1.19
CA PHE A 381 11.08 -16.35 0.05
C PHE A 381 11.92 -16.51 -1.22
N ARG A 382 13.25 -16.40 -1.13
CA ARG A 382 14.13 -16.52 -2.30
C ARG A 382 14.13 -17.90 -2.93
N ASN A 383 14.05 -18.95 -2.10
CA ASN A 383 14.04 -20.32 -2.57
C ASN A 383 12.69 -20.72 -3.20
N THR A 384 11.58 -20.22 -2.66
CA THR A 384 10.24 -20.55 -3.13
C THR A 384 9.84 -19.69 -4.33
N ASP A 385 10.14 -18.38 -4.29
CA ASP A 385 9.80 -17.43 -5.36
C ASP A 385 10.97 -16.53 -5.75
N PRO A 386 11.90 -17.01 -6.57
CA PRO A 386 13.05 -16.24 -7.03
C PRO A 386 12.70 -15.10 -8.03
N SER A 387 11.44 -14.99 -8.42
CA SER A 387 10.96 -13.94 -9.35
C SER A 387 10.73 -12.58 -8.69
N ARG A 388 10.86 -12.50 -7.37
CA ARG A 388 10.67 -11.32 -6.53
C ARG A 388 11.89 -11.09 -5.63
N LEU A 389 12.09 -9.84 -5.24
CA LEU A 389 13.14 -9.48 -4.28
C LEU A 389 12.60 -9.57 -2.85
N VAL A 390 13.51 -9.60 -1.89
CA VAL A 390 13.18 -9.63 -0.47
C VAL A 390 13.60 -8.34 0.21
N HIS A 391 12.71 -7.78 1.00
CA HIS A 391 12.88 -6.54 1.76
C HIS A 391 12.85 -6.81 3.26
N TYR A 392 13.71 -6.12 3.97
CA TYR A 392 13.62 -5.95 5.42
C TYR A 392 14.42 -4.71 5.87
N GLU A 393 13.80 -3.77 6.60
CA GLU A 393 14.44 -2.55 7.08
C GLU A 393 15.29 -2.79 8.34
N GLY A 394 14.91 -3.77 9.16
CA GLY A 394 15.58 -4.05 10.44
C GLY A 394 17.05 -4.46 10.33
N ILE A 395 17.60 -4.67 9.11
CA ILE A 395 19.05 -4.81 8.89
C ILE A 395 19.80 -3.54 9.30
N PHE A 396 19.14 -2.39 9.33
CA PHE A 396 19.73 -1.15 9.83
C PHE A 396 20.11 -1.25 11.32
N TRP A 397 19.28 -1.91 12.10
CA TRP A 397 19.47 -2.08 13.55
C TRP A 397 20.43 -3.22 13.90
N ASN A 398 20.45 -4.28 13.08
CA ASN A 398 21.30 -5.45 13.27
C ASN A 398 22.00 -5.86 11.98
N ARG A 399 23.29 -5.55 11.86
CA ARG A 399 24.13 -5.82 10.68
C ARG A 399 24.76 -7.22 10.67
N GLU A 400 24.36 -8.13 11.56
CA GLU A 400 24.89 -9.50 11.58
C GLU A 400 24.44 -10.31 10.36
N TYR A 401 23.19 -10.08 9.89
CA TYR A 401 22.59 -10.77 8.74
C TYR A 401 22.19 -9.77 7.62
N PRO A 402 23.16 -9.08 6.97
CA PRO A 402 22.82 -8.05 6.00
C PRO A 402 22.18 -8.60 4.73
N ALA A 403 22.32 -9.93 4.47
CA ALA A 403 21.70 -10.61 3.34
C ALA A 403 20.20 -10.83 3.50
N THR A 404 19.61 -10.56 4.67
CA THR A 404 18.17 -10.64 4.88
C THR A 404 17.38 -9.76 3.90
N SER A 405 17.91 -8.62 3.48
CA SER A 405 17.28 -7.75 2.48
C SER A 405 18.15 -7.60 1.23
N ASP A 406 17.53 -7.56 0.05
CA ASP A 406 18.21 -7.32 -1.24
C ASP A 406 18.53 -5.85 -1.48
N MET A 407 17.91 -4.96 -0.71
CA MET A 407 18.13 -3.51 -0.73
C MET A 407 18.45 -2.99 0.66
N GLU A 408 19.12 -1.86 0.74
CA GLU A 408 19.12 -1.05 1.96
C GLU A 408 17.76 -0.38 2.08
N SER A 409 17.18 -0.43 3.28
CA SER A 409 15.91 0.19 3.59
C SER A 409 15.99 0.88 4.94
N GLN A 410 15.51 2.11 5.00
CA GLN A 410 15.53 2.90 6.23
C GLN A 410 14.22 3.69 6.37
N MET A 411 13.98 4.21 7.57
CA MET A 411 12.83 5.05 7.90
C MET A 411 13.30 6.47 8.24
N TYR A 412 12.60 7.48 7.69
CA TYR A 412 12.74 8.90 8.02
C TYR A 412 14.16 9.48 7.92
N THR A 413 15.08 8.80 7.23
CA THR A 413 16.46 9.27 7.04
C THR A 413 16.47 10.49 6.12
N PRO A 414 17.05 11.64 6.56
CA PRO A 414 17.15 12.84 5.73
C PRO A 414 17.97 12.59 4.44
N VAL A 415 17.62 13.27 3.35
CA VAL A 415 18.30 13.11 2.05
C VAL A 415 19.81 13.32 2.16
N ALA A 416 20.27 14.25 3.03
CA ALA A 416 21.69 14.49 3.26
C ALA A 416 22.41 13.27 3.85
N ASP A 417 21.75 12.53 4.73
CA ASP A 417 22.31 11.34 5.36
C ASP A 417 22.24 10.13 4.41
N ILE A 418 21.19 10.03 3.57
CA ILE A 418 21.13 9.04 2.47
C ILE A 418 22.31 9.25 1.51
N LYS A 419 22.59 10.50 1.10
CA LYS A 419 23.74 10.83 0.25
C LYS A 419 25.05 10.37 0.84
N LYS A 420 25.24 10.62 2.15
CA LYS A 420 26.43 10.18 2.89
C LYS A 420 26.52 8.65 2.95
N PHE A 421 25.41 7.99 3.29
CA PHE A 421 25.35 6.53 3.39
C PHE A 421 25.70 5.86 2.05
N LEU A 422 25.10 6.29 0.94
CA LEU A 422 25.37 5.73 -0.38
C LEU A 422 26.79 6.00 -0.89
N ALA A 423 27.41 7.09 -0.47
CA ALA A 423 28.82 7.35 -0.77
C ALA A 423 29.78 6.37 -0.06
N GLU A 424 29.40 5.90 1.13
CA GLU A 424 30.18 4.98 1.96
C GLU A 424 29.79 3.50 1.69
N HIS A 425 28.54 3.22 1.33
CA HIS A 425 27.94 1.89 1.18
C HIS A 425 27.14 1.74 -0.13
N PRO A 426 27.81 1.69 -1.29
CA PRO A 426 27.17 1.61 -2.60
C PRO A 426 26.85 0.16 -3.03
N GLU A 427 26.80 -0.82 -2.12
CA GLU A 427 26.69 -2.23 -2.47
C GLU A 427 25.29 -2.64 -2.92
N LYS A 428 24.25 -1.95 -2.41
CA LYS A 428 22.83 -2.26 -2.64
C LYS A 428 22.06 -1.04 -3.15
N PRO A 429 20.92 -1.22 -3.84
CA PRO A 429 19.97 -0.14 -4.03
C PRO A 429 19.38 0.28 -2.68
N PHE A 430 18.91 1.51 -2.59
CA PHE A 430 18.34 2.10 -1.39
C PHE A 430 16.89 2.53 -1.63
N ILE A 431 16.00 2.21 -0.70
CA ILE A 431 14.65 2.73 -0.63
C ILE A 431 14.34 3.28 0.78
N MET A 432 13.39 4.21 0.85
CA MET A 432 12.78 4.59 2.13
C MET A 432 11.49 3.80 2.28
N CYS A 433 11.45 2.81 3.20
CA CYS A 433 10.18 2.12 3.46
C CYS A 433 9.16 3.05 4.15
N GLU A 434 9.65 4.07 4.86
CA GLU A 434 8.81 5.13 5.44
C GLU A 434 9.51 6.48 5.37
N TYR A 435 8.81 7.52 4.90
CA TYR A 435 9.32 8.89 4.90
C TYR A 435 8.19 9.93 4.91
N SER A 436 8.52 11.17 5.17
CA SER A 436 7.61 12.33 5.18
C SER A 436 6.34 12.10 6.00
N HIS A 437 6.50 11.61 7.25
CA HIS A 437 5.43 11.28 8.18
C HIS A 437 4.31 12.33 8.16
N ALA A 438 3.08 11.90 7.81
CA ALA A 438 1.99 12.79 7.45
C ALA A 438 1.05 13.15 8.62
N MET A 439 1.42 12.83 9.86
CA MET A 439 0.60 13.09 11.05
C MET A 439 0.23 14.56 11.16
N GLY A 440 -1.07 14.82 11.34
CA GLY A 440 -1.61 16.16 11.51
C GLY A 440 -1.26 17.09 10.36
N ASN A 441 -0.50 18.14 10.63
CA ASN A 441 -0.14 19.18 9.66
C ASN A 441 1.29 19.02 9.09
N SER A 442 1.82 17.80 9.12
CA SER A 442 3.15 17.42 8.66
C SER A 442 3.17 17.02 7.17
N CYS A 443 4.04 16.11 6.75
CA CYS A 443 4.25 15.66 5.37
C CYS A 443 5.00 16.70 4.49
N GLY A 444 6.11 17.25 5.02
CA GLY A 444 6.98 18.16 4.27
C GLY A 444 8.14 17.44 3.57
N GLY A 445 8.82 18.15 2.65
CA GLY A 445 10.07 17.70 2.03
C GLY A 445 9.94 16.60 0.99
N ILE A 446 8.73 16.20 0.56
CA ILE A 446 8.51 15.11 -0.40
C ILE A 446 9.33 15.31 -1.67
N THR A 447 9.38 16.54 -2.20
CA THR A 447 10.08 16.86 -3.43
C THR A 447 11.59 16.61 -3.34
N ASP A 448 12.21 16.81 -2.17
CA ASP A 448 13.66 16.59 -2.00
C ASP A 448 13.99 15.10 -2.20
N TYR A 449 13.17 14.20 -1.67
CA TYR A 449 13.33 12.75 -1.84
C TYR A 449 13.04 12.32 -3.27
N THR A 450 11.97 12.84 -3.87
CA THR A 450 11.58 12.44 -5.24
C THR A 450 12.58 12.93 -6.29
N GLU A 451 13.09 14.16 -6.17
CA GLU A 451 14.12 14.67 -7.07
C GLU A 451 15.43 13.89 -6.89
N TYR A 452 15.84 13.57 -5.68
CA TYR A 452 17.05 12.79 -5.44
C TYR A 452 16.99 11.40 -6.08
N ALA A 453 15.82 10.79 -6.19
CA ALA A 453 15.66 9.51 -6.88
C ALA A 453 15.96 9.57 -8.41
N TYR A 454 15.92 10.76 -8.99
CA TYR A 454 16.32 10.98 -10.39
C TYR A 454 17.77 11.47 -10.53
N GLU A 455 18.41 11.92 -9.43
CA GLU A 455 19.81 12.32 -9.40
C GLU A 455 20.73 11.14 -9.08
N GLU A 456 20.33 10.26 -8.15
CA GLU A 456 21.13 9.13 -7.65
C GLU A 456 20.56 7.79 -8.12
N PRO A 457 21.28 7.06 -8.99
CA PRO A 457 20.80 5.79 -9.53
C PRO A 457 20.53 4.70 -8.50
N LEU A 458 21.23 4.69 -7.36
CA LEU A 458 21.03 3.69 -6.31
C LEU A 458 19.86 4.03 -5.39
N TYR A 459 19.42 5.30 -5.32
CA TYR A 459 18.24 5.67 -4.54
C TYR A 459 16.99 5.53 -5.40
N GLN A 460 16.15 4.56 -5.12
CA GLN A 460 15.01 4.19 -5.97
C GLN A 460 13.64 4.58 -5.38
N GLY A 461 13.59 5.67 -4.61
CA GLY A 461 12.36 6.24 -4.07
C GLY A 461 11.94 5.67 -2.72
N GLY A 462 10.64 5.66 -2.43
CA GLY A 462 10.15 5.21 -1.13
C GLY A 462 8.64 5.36 -0.97
N PHE A 463 8.20 5.16 0.29
CA PHE A 463 6.78 5.06 0.68
C PHE A 463 6.48 6.06 1.79
N ILE A 464 5.54 6.98 1.55
CA ILE A 464 5.13 7.97 2.56
C ILE A 464 4.40 7.26 3.70
N TRP A 465 4.71 7.58 4.94
CA TRP A 465 3.92 7.22 6.10
C TRP A 465 2.90 8.31 6.40
N GLU A 466 1.59 8.12 6.30
CA GLU A 466 0.94 7.00 5.63
C GLU A 466 -0.30 7.48 4.82
N TYR A 467 -1.04 6.55 4.22
CA TYR A 467 -2.12 6.89 3.30
C TYR A 467 -3.36 7.45 3.99
N MET A 468 -3.83 6.84 5.10
CA MET A 468 -5.16 7.15 5.66
C MET A 468 -5.14 7.32 7.18
N ASP A 469 -5.81 8.34 7.69
CA ASP A 469 -6.15 8.45 9.11
C ASP A 469 -7.07 7.30 9.57
N HIS A 470 -6.78 6.69 10.72
CA HIS A 470 -7.56 5.58 11.28
C HIS A 470 -8.56 6.05 12.36
N GLY A 471 -9.29 7.11 12.10
CA GLY A 471 -10.34 7.59 13.00
C GLY A 471 -11.66 6.82 12.84
N ILE A 472 -12.38 6.62 13.93
CA ILE A 472 -13.76 6.10 13.93
C ILE A 472 -14.74 7.28 13.90
N ALA A 473 -15.74 7.22 13.03
CA ALA A 473 -16.78 8.24 12.92
C ALA A 473 -17.65 8.29 14.19
N VAL A 474 -17.72 9.45 14.79
CA VAL A 474 -18.52 9.68 16.00
C VAL A 474 -19.37 10.94 15.84
N THR A 475 -20.41 11.03 16.67
CA THR A 475 -21.19 12.26 16.84
C THR A 475 -20.96 12.77 18.26
N SER A 476 -20.44 13.98 18.39
CA SER A 476 -20.22 14.62 19.67
C SER A 476 -21.54 14.89 20.42
N PRO A 477 -21.52 15.10 21.75
CA PRO A 477 -22.73 15.37 22.53
C PRO A 477 -23.56 16.57 22.05
N ASP A 478 -22.93 17.55 21.39
CA ASP A 478 -23.60 18.71 20.77
C ASP A 478 -24.09 18.44 19.32
N GLY A 479 -24.05 17.18 18.87
CA GLY A 479 -24.60 16.74 17.59
C GLY A 479 -23.69 16.95 16.39
N LYS A 480 -22.42 17.32 16.58
CA LYS A 480 -21.46 17.51 15.47
C LYS A 480 -20.78 16.21 15.09
N PRO A 481 -20.67 15.92 13.77
CA PRO A 481 -19.89 14.79 13.32
C PRO A 481 -18.37 15.05 13.51
N GLY A 482 -17.63 14.01 13.83
CA GLY A 482 -16.18 14.04 14.02
C GLY A 482 -15.60 12.64 13.96
N PHE A 483 -14.30 12.55 14.27
CA PHE A 483 -13.59 11.28 14.37
C PHE A 483 -12.95 11.17 15.75
N ALA A 484 -12.93 9.96 16.28
CA ALA A 484 -12.25 9.59 17.51
C ALA A 484 -11.15 8.58 17.18
N TYR A 485 -10.09 8.57 17.97
CA TYR A 485 -8.97 7.63 17.84
C TYR A 485 -8.84 6.75 19.09
N GLY A 486 -7.90 5.79 19.05
CA GLY A 486 -7.70 4.84 20.15
C GLY A 486 -7.42 5.54 21.49
N GLY A 487 -8.11 5.12 22.54
CA GLY A 487 -8.11 5.72 23.87
C GLY A 487 -9.29 6.65 24.16
N ASP A 488 -9.93 7.25 23.14
CA ASP A 488 -11.12 8.09 23.31
C ASP A 488 -12.33 7.31 23.84
N PHE A 489 -12.36 6.00 23.60
CA PHE A 489 -13.40 5.09 24.09
C PHE A 489 -13.06 4.46 25.45
N GLY A 490 -11.94 4.86 26.07
CA GLY A 490 -11.44 4.24 27.30
C GLY A 490 -10.77 2.88 27.08
N ASP A 491 -10.56 2.51 25.84
CA ASP A 491 -9.85 1.30 25.41
C ASP A 491 -8.36 1.34 25.77
N ARG A 492 -7.79 0.16 26.06
CA ARG A 492 -6.38 -0.04 26.38
C ARG A 492 -5.95 -1.48 26.02
N PRO A 493 -4.71 -1.67 25.53
CA PRO A 493 -3.72 -0.65 25.15
C PRO A 493 -4.16 0.20 23.95
N THR A 494 -3.48 1.32 23.66
CA THR A 494 -3.75 2.21 22.55
C THR A 494 -2.51 3.03 22.18
N ASP A 495 -2.31 3.29 20.90
CA ASP A 495 -1.26 4.16 20.38
C ASP A 495 -1.72 5.61 20.19
N ARG A 496 -2.95 5.94 20.65
CA ARG A 496 -3.53 7.30 20.67
C ARG A 496 -3.57 7.93 19.28
N GLU A 497 -3.04 9.19 19.18
CA GLU A 497 -3.00 9.99 17.95
C GLU A 497 -2.11 9.42 16.83
N PHE A 498 -1.28 8.43 17.10
CA PHE A 498 -0.51 7.72 16.07
C PHE A 498 -1.38 6.91 15.09
N CYS A 499 -2.68 6.94 15.28
CA CYS A 499 -3.68 6.45 14.31
C CYS A 499 -4.17 7.55 13.34
N VAL A 500 -3.61 8.78 13.34
CA VAL A 500 -4.09 9.93 12.53
C VAL A 500 -2.95 10.61 11.76
N ASP A 501 -2.21 9.84 11.03
CA ASP A 501 -1.03 10.20 10.23
C ASP A 501 -1.24 10.06 8.72
N GLY A 502 -2.49 10.09 8.28
CA GLY A 502 -2.88 9.90 6.89
C GLY A 502 -2.76 11.13 5.98
N LEU A 503 -2.55 10.85 4.70
CA LEU A 503 -2.71 11.80 3.59
C LEU A 503 -4.18 12.10 3.33
N VAL A 504 -5.08 11.17 3.64
CA VAL A 504 -6.54 11.33 3.54
C VAL A 504 -7.18 11.19 4.91
N LEU A 505 -8.34 11.81 5.09
CA LEU A 505 -9.14 11.71 6.31
C LEU A 505 -9.79 10.32 6.42
N PRO A 506 -10.26 9.90 7.61
CA PRO A 506 -10.84 8.57 7.81
C PRO A 506 -12.06 8.28 6.93
N ASP A 507 -12.76 9.31 6.47
CA ASP A 507 -13.92 9.22 5.56
C ASP A 507 -13.53 9.34 4.07
N ARG A 508 -12.24 9.15 3.75
CA ARG A 508 -11.68 9.18 2.40
C ARG A 508 -11.73 10.54 1.69
N ARG A 509 -11.92 11.63 2.43
CA ARG A 509 -11.72 12.99 1.87
C ARG A 509 -10.24 13.29 1.77
N ASN A 510 -9.79 13.72 0.59
CA ASN A 510 -8.43 14.17 0.38
C ASN A 510 -8.11 15.40 1.23
N THR A 511 -6.93 15.45 1.82
CA THR A 511 -6.34 16.63 2.41
C THR A 511 -5.44 17.34 1.39
N PRO A 512 -5.03 18.60 1.63
CA PRO A 512 -4.08 19.30 0.74
C PRO A 512 -2.72 18.55 0.57
N LYS A 513 -2.39 17.61 1.48
CA LYS A 513 -1.20 16.76 1.36
C LYS A 513 -1.25 15.88 0.09
N MET A 514 -2.44 15.39 -0.28
CA MET A 514 -2.61 14.60 -1.51
C MET A 514 -2.28 15.39 -2.78
N ASP A 515 -2.60 16.70 -2.83
CA ASP A 515 -2.21 17.56 -3.95
C ASP A 515 -0.69 17.75 -4.02
N ALA A 516 -0.02 17.85 -2.87
CA ALA A 516 1.44 17.93 -2.79
C ALA A 516 2.09 16.60 -3.25
N VAL A 517 1.53 15.45 -2.85
CA VAL A 517 1.95 14.13 -3.32
C VAL A 517 1.79 14.01 -4.84
N LYS A 518 0.62 14.39 -5.38
CA LYS A 518 0.36 14.38 -6.81
C LYS A 518 1.41 15.17 -7.61
N ALA A 519 1.76 16.35 -7.12
CA ALA A 519 2.77 17.19 -7.77
C ALA A 519 4.18 16.60 -7.68
N ALA A 520 4.58 16.10 -6.50
CA ALA A 520 5.90 15.50 -6.29
C ALA A 520 6.07 14.18 -7.03
N TYR A 521 5.00 13.41 -7.22
CA TYR A 521 4.98 12.11 -7.91
C TYR A 521 4.65 12.21 -9.42
N ALA A 522 4.59 13.43 -9.95
CA ALA A 522 4.23 13.63 -11.36
C ALA A 522 5.08 12.76 -12.31
N PRO A 523 4.46 12.17 -13.35
CA PRO A 523 5.15 11.36 -14.33
C PRO A 523 6.00 12.19 -15.34
N LEU A 524 5.82 13.51 -15.33
CA LEU A 524 6.57 14.47 -16.13
C LEU A 524 7.07 15.59 -15.23
N LYS A 525 8.34 15.96 -15.33
CA LYS A 525 8.84 17.20 -14.74
C LYS A 525 8.77 18.30 -15.80
N ILE A 526 7.98 19.32 -15.53
CA ILE A 526 7.78 20.47 -16.44
C ILE A 526 8.43 21.71 -15.82
N THR A 527 9.55 22.13 -16.38
CA THR A 527 10.27 23.34 -15.99
C THR A 527 10.09 24.39 -17.07
N LEU A 528 9.71 25.61 -16.69
CA LEU A 528 9.51 26.69 -17.65
C LEU A 528 10.61 27.75 -17.52
N THR A 529 11.12 28.18 -18.66
CA THR A 529 11.88 29.42 -18.82
C THR A 529 10.93 30.54 -19.25
N ASP A 530 11.46 31.70 -19.65
CA ASP A 530 10.63 32.80 -20.19
C ASP A 530 10.11 32.53 -21.60
N THR A 531 10.67 31.55 -22.30
CA THR A 531 10.42 31.33 -23.72
C THR A 531 10.07 29.90 -24.12
N GLU A 532 10.34 28.92 -23.26
CA GLU A 532 10.11 27.52 -23.55
C GLU A 532 9.73 26.70 -22.30
N ALA A 533 9.12 25.56 -22.53
CA ALA A 533 8.93 24.49 -21.57
C ALA A 533 9.97 23.39 -21.81
N VAL A 534 10.68 22.99 -20.76
CA VAL A 534 11.56 21.85 -20.72
C VAL A 534 10.83 20.72 -20.01
N ILE A 535 10.55 19.62 -20.70
CA ILE A 535 9.74 18.51 -20.19
C ILE A 535 10.61 17.25 -20.12
N GLU A 536 10.89 16.77 -18.92
CA GLU A 536 11.52 15.48 -18.67
C GLU A 536 10.43 14.40 -18.58
N ASN A 537 10.48 13.40 -19.43
CA ASN A 537 9.56 12.27 -19.38
C ASN A 537 10.08 11.23 -18.38
N ARG A 538 9.48 11.24 -17.17
CA ARG A 538 9.81 10.35 -16.05
C ARG A 538 8.98 9.06 -16.01
N ASN A 539 8.17 8.80 -17.03
CA ASN A 539 7.53 7.49 -17.22
C ASN A 539 8.59 6.43 -17.54
N LEU A 540 8.27 5.16 -17.28
CA LEU A 540 9.12 4.03 -17.67
C LEU A 540 8.76 3.50 -19.06
N PHE A 541 7.48 3.52 -19.44
CA PHE A 541 6.96 2.88 -20.66
C PHE A 541 6.08 3.79 -21.50
N THR A 542 5.62 4.93 -20.96
CA THR A 542 4.67 5.83 -21.60
C THR A 542 5.37 6.99 -22.30
N ASP A 543 5.13 7.14 -23.61
CA ASP A 543 5.65 8.25 -24.42
C ASP A 543 4.93 9.57 -24.07
N LEU A 544 5.62 10.72 -24.26
CA LEU A 544 5.05 12.05 -24.01
C LEU A 544 3.81 12.34 -24.86
N ASN A 545 3.68 11.72 -26.04
CA ASN A 545 2.51 11.89 -26.92
C ASN A 545 1.20 11.32 -26.34
N ALA A 546 1.27 10.59 -25.22
CA ALA A 546 0.08 10.20 -24.47
C ALA A 546 -0.65 11.40 -23.83
N TYR A 547 0.00 12.58 -23.81
CA TYR A 547 -0.51 13.78 -23.18
C TYR A 547 -0.77 14.90 -24.18
N ASP A 548 -1.81 15.70 -23.97
CA ASP A 548 -1.98 17.02 -24.57
C ASP A 548 -1.30 18.04 -23.64
N LEU A 549 -0.42 18.86 -24.20
CA LEU A 549 0.31 19.91 -23.48
C LEU A 549 -0.44 21.23 -23.64
N VAL A 550 -1.11 21.66 -22.59
CA VAL A 550 -1.93 22.86 -22.58
C VAL A 550 -1.12 24.05 -22.06
N PHE A 551 -0.76 24.97 -22.96
CA PHE A 551 -0.13 26.24 -22.64
C PHE A 551 -1.20 27.28 -22.36
N ALA A 552 -1.15 27.93 -21.22
CA ALA A 552 -2.09 28.99 -20.82
C ALA A 552 -1.37 30.17 -20.18
N SER A 553 -1.60 31.39 -20.68
CA SER A 553 -1.11 32.60 -20.04
C SER A 553 -2.22 33.32 -19.30
N SER A 554 -1.85 34.02 -18.23
CA SER A 554 -2.76 34.87 -17.47
C SER A 554 -2.06 36.15 -16.98
N VAL A 555 -2.87 37.18 -16.73
CA VAL A 555 -2.44 38.48 -16.11
C VAL A 555 -3.33 38.76 -14.91
N ASN A 556 -2.74 38.89 -13.75
CA ASN A 556 -3.46 39.09 -12.48
C ASN A 556 -4.58 38.05 -12.25
N GLY A 557 -4.28 36.77 -12.61
CA GLY A 557 -5.21 35.64 -12.51
C GLY A 557 -6.29 35.59 -13.59
N LYS A 558 -6.33 36.54 -14.55
CA LYS A 558 -7.27 36.52 -15.65
C LYS A 558 -6.64 35.81 -16.86
N PRO A 559 -7.29 34.77 -17.43
CA PRO A 559 -6.81 34.09 -18.64
C PRO A 559 -6.65 35.07 -19.83
N GLU A 560 -5.54 34.93 -20.57
CA GLU A 560 -5.24 35.71 -21.76
C GLU A 560 -5.22 34.88 -23.04
N ARG A 561 -4.36 33.85 -23.08
CA ARG A 561 -4.17 32.97 -24.24
C ARG A 561 -4.12 31.52 -23.84
N ARG A 562 -4.50 30.65 -24.76
CA ARG A 562 -4.42 29.19 -24.60
C ARG A 562 -4.08 28.53 -25.92
N ALA A 563 -3.18 27.53 -25.90
CA ALA A 563 -2.87 26.65 -27.02
C ALA A 563 -2.69 25.22 -26.50
N VAL A 564 -2.89 24.25 -27.39
CA VAL A 564 -2.63 22.83 -27.10
C VAL A 564 -1.60 22.33 -28.09
N LEU A 565 -0.48 21.82 -27.60
CA LEU A 565 0.59 21.23 -28.39
C LEU A 565 0.72 19.74 -28.05
N ARG A 566 1.44 19.02 -28.92
CA ARG A 566 1.83 17.62 -28.71
C ARG A 566 3.29 17.48 -29.08
N ALA A 567 3.97 16.58 -28.41
CA ALA A 567 5.36 16.25 -28.68
C ALA A 567 5.60 14.76 -28.48
N ASP A 568 6.58 14.23 -29.18
CA ASP A 568 7.07 12.87 -29.02
C ASP A 568 8.37 12.91 -28.20
N CYS A 569 8.37 12.30 -27.04
CA CYS A 569 9.56 12.13 -26.22
C CYS A 569 9.50 10.78 -25.51
N LYS A 570 10.47 9.93 -25.77
CA LYS A 570 10.54 8.60 -25.16
C LYS A 570 10.72 8.68 -23.65
N PRO A 571 10.32 7.65 -22.90
CA PRO A 571 10.63 7.52 -21.50
C PRO A 571 12.11 7.77 -21.20
N GLY A 572 12.39 8.57 -20.17
CA GLY A 572 13.74 9.00 -19.79
C GLY A 572 14.34 10.11 -20.65
N GLY A 573 13.63 10.58 -21.70
CA GLY A 573 14.06 11.68 -22.55
C GLY A 573 13.64 13.06 -22.04
N THR A 574 14.18 14.10 -22.67
CA THR A 574 13.84 15.52 -22.41
C THR A 574 13.47 16.19 -23.71
N GLU A 575 12.40 16.98 -23.70
CA GLU A 575 11.90 17.73 -24.84
C GLU A 575 11.84 19.21 -24.51
N HIS A 576 12.29 20.05 -25.48
CA HIS A 576 12.28 21.50 -25.39
C HIS A 576 11.20 22.07 -26.31
N ILE A 577 10.18 22.68 -25.77
CA ILE A 577 9.01 23.16 -26.50
C ILE A 577 8.93 24.69 -26.39
N PRO A 578 9.21 25.47 -27.46
CA PRO A 578 9.02 26.91 -27.44
C PRO A 578 7.57 27.28 -27.11
N PHE A 579 7.40 28.38 -26.39
CA PHE A 579 6.03 28.87 -26.10
C PHE A 579 5.31 29.26 -27.42
N PRO A 580 4.07 28.84 -27.61
CA PRO A 580 3.27 29.18 -28.78
C PRO A 580 2.90 30.68 -28.84
N PHE A 581 3.12 31.41 -27.79
CA PHE A 581 2.92 32.84 -27.65
C PHE A 581 3.79 33.40 -26.51
N ALA A 582 4.14 34.66 -26.59
CA ALA A 582 4.97 35.31 -25.56
C ALA A 582 4.25 35.42 -24.22
N LEU A 583 5.03 35.38 -23.13
CA LEU A 583 4.56 35.72 -21.81
C LEU A 583 4.13 37.20 -21.78
N PRO A 584 2.96 37.53 -21.22
CA PRO A 584 2.55 38.92 -21.09
C PRO A 584 3.53 39.77 -20.24
N GLU A 585 3.76 41.02 -20.61
CA GLU A 585 4.67 41.94 -19.90
C GLU A 585 3.87 42.98 -19.11
N ALA A 586 2.87 42.52 -18.34
CA ALA A 586 2.00 43.43 -17.55
C ALA A 586 1.49 42.73 -16.29
N GLY A 587 1.43 43.46 -15.18
CA GLY A 587 0.90 42.98 -13.91
C GLY A 587 1.59 41.70 -13.40
N LEU A 588 0.86 40.85 -12.74
CA LEU A 588 1.32 39.49 -12.42
C LEU A 588 1.06 38.58 -13.64
N ALA A 589 2.05 38.47 -14.51
CA ALA A 589 2.00 37.61 -15.68
C ALA A 589 2.41 36.20 -15.32
N CYS A 590 1.67 35.20 -15.79
CA CYS A 590 1.96 33.80 -15.56
C CYS A 590 1.81 32.99 -16.86
N MET A 591 2.73 32.07 -17.11
CA MET A 591 2.58 30.96 -18.06
C MET A 591 2.46 29.67 -17.29
N THR A 592 1.44 28.90 -17.60
CA THR A 592 1.25 27.54 -17.09
C THR A 592 1.27 26.55 -18.23
N VAL A 593 1.99 25.45 -18.07
CA VAL A 593 1.92 24.29 -19.00
C VAL A 593 1.40 23.12 -18.21
N THR A 594 0.30 22.52 -18.68
CA THR A 594 -0.36 21.40 -18.06
C THR A 594 -0.34 20.21 -19.01
N ALA A 595 0.08 19.05 -18.53
CA ALA A 595 0.01 17.77 -19.26
C ALA A 595 -1.32 17.07 -18.93
N ILE A 596 -2.15 16.88 -19.93
CA ILE A 596 -3.49 16.31 -19.83
C ILE A 596 -3.50 14.92 -20.48
N GLN A 597 -3.91 13.90 -19.72
CA GLN A 597 -4.05 12.52 -20.20
C GLN A 597 -5.06 12.45 -21.36
N ARG A 598 -4.65 11.93 -22.51
CA ARG A 598 -5.50 11.90 -23.74
C ARG A 598 -6.50 10.75 -23.74
N ALA A 599 -6.05 9.56 -23.37
CA ALA A 599 -6.89 8.37 -23.28
C ALA A 599 -7.20 8.05 -21.82
N ALA A 600 -8.36 7.44 -21.56
CA ALA A 600 -8.63 6.88 -20.23
C ALA A 600 -7.68 5.70 -19.96
N LEU A 601 -7.19 5.63 -18.72
CA LEU A 601 -6.44 4.50 -18.17
C LEU A 601 -7.22 3.92 -17.00
N PRO A 602 -6.92 2.71 -16.55
CA PRO A 602 -7.53 2.18 -15.33
C PRO A 602 -7.40 3.17 -14.16
N GLY A 603 -8.54 3.60 -13.60
CA GLY A 603 -8.60 4.59 -12.52
C GLY A 603 -8.37 6.05 -12.91
N ILE A 604 -7.95 6.36 -14.14
CA ILE A 604 -7.64 7.73 -14.62
C ILE A 604 -8.50 8.05 -15.85
N PRO A 605 -9.43 9.02 -15.79
CA PRO A 605 -10.24 9.40 -16.93
C PRO A 605 -9.41 10.17 -17.99
N ALA A 606 -9.87 10.13 -19.24
CA ALA A 606 -9.37 11.05 -20.26
C ALA A 606 -9.63 12.51 -19.83
N GLY A 607 -8.71 13.42 -20.14
CA GLY A 607 -8.80 14.81 -19.73
C GLY A 607 -8.24 15.09 -18.33
N TYR A 608 -7.64 14.09 -17.69
CA TYR A 608 -7.06 14.22 -16.37
C TYR A 608 -5.69 14.93 -16.40
N GLU A 609 -5.47 15.83 -15.44
CA GLU A 609 -4.18 16.53 -15.27
C GLU A 609 -3.15 15.59 -14.61
N ALA A 610 -2.08 15.26 -15.34
CA ALA A 610 -1.01 14.41 -14.85
C ALA A 610 0.15 15.19 -14.22
N ALA A 611 0.47 16.36 -14.78
CA ALA A 611 1.56 17.23 -14.33
C ALA A 611 1.33 18.67 -14.75
N PHE A 612 1.97 19.60 -14.08
CA PHE A 612 2.01 20.99 -14.52
C PHE A 612 3.33 21.66 -14.14
N GLY A 613 3.65 22.78 -14.83
CA GLY A 613 4.72 23.68 -14.49
C GLY A 613 4.32 25.13 -14.73
N GLN A 614 4.92 26.07 -13.99
CA GLN A 614 4.62 27.48 -14.06
C GLN A 614 5.89 28.35 -14.06
N VAL A 615 5.84 29.46 -14.81
CA VAL A 615 6.73 30.61 -14.65
C VAL A 615 5.90 31.87 -14.52
N TRP A 616 6.33 32.77 -13.67
CA TRP A 616 5.63 34.01 -13.45
C TRP A 616 6.56 35.17 -13.20
N HIS A 617 6.12 36.36 -13.63
CA HIS A 617 6.80 37.62 -13.41
C HIS A 617 5.81 38.68 -12.88
N ASN A 618 6.27 39.49 -11.96
CA ASN A 618 5.48 40.60 -11.44
C ASN A 618 6.01 41.92 -12.03
N TYR A 619 5.37 42.38 -13.10
CA TYR A 619 5.66 43.66 -13.69
C TYR A 619 4.99 44.74 -12.86
N ALA A 620 5.79 45.66 -12.33
CA ALA A 620 5.27 46.76 -11.51
C ALA A 620 4.18 47.51 -12.27
N ALA A 621 2.99 47.57 -11.71
CA ALA A 621 1.96 48.49 -12.22
C ALA A 621 2.51 49.91 -12.26
N ALA A 622 2.21 50.67 -13.33
CA ALA A 622 2.54 52.09 -13.37
C ALA A 622 2.06 52.73 -12.05
N ARG A 623 2.98 53.33 -11.34
CA ARG A 623 2.64 54.00 -10.07
C ARG A 623 1.57 55.03 -10.37
N LEU A 624 0.35 54.76 -9.95
CA LEU A 624 -0.70 55.75 -10.00
C LEU A 624 -0.28 56.93 -9.13
N THR A 625 -0.10 58.08 -9.72
CA THR A 625 0.10 59.32 -8.96
C THR A 625 -1.27 59.72 -8.41
N LEU A 626 -1.58 59.22 -7.22
CA LEU A 626 -2.79 59.61 -6.52
C LEU A 626 -2.53 60.89 -5.74
N PRO A 627 -3.54 61.74 -5.54
CA PRO A 627 -3.44 62.88 -4.63
C PRO A 627 -3.01 62.41 -3.25
N ALA A 628 -2.09 63.13 -2.61
CA ALA A 628 -1.66 62.76 -1.26
C ALA A 628 -2.86 62.89 -0.29
N PRO A 629 -3.12 61.87 0.53
CA PRO A 629 -4.18 61.96 1.51
C PRO A 629 -3.82 62.96 2.61
N GLN A 630 -4.83 63.53 3.24
CA GLN A 630 -4.65 64.40 4.43
C GLN A 630 -4.33 63.47 5.63
N LEU A 631 -3.21 63.76 6.30
CA LEU A 631 -2.83 63.12 7.55
C LEU A 631 -3.19 64.05 8.72
N VAL A 632 -3.80 63.47 9.75
CA VAL A 632 -4.11 64.18 11.02
C VAL A 632 -3.52 63.30 12.13
N GLU A 633 -2.42 63.73 12.71
CA GLU A 633 -1.78 63.04 13.84
C GLU A 633 -2.29 63.64 15.17
N MET A 634 -2.70 62.79 16.07
CA MET A 634 -3.10 63.08 17.44
C MET A 634 -2.35 62.12 18.40
N ASP A 635 -2.41 62.46 19.71
CA ASP A 635 -1.69 61.67 20.74
C ASP A 635 -2.08 60.19 20.75
N CYS A 636 -3.35 59.87 20.49
CA CYS A 636 -3.90 58.53 20.59
C CYS A 636 -4.10 57.85 19.22
N ASN A 637 -4.12 58.58 18.11
CA ASN A 637 -4.41 58.03 16.79
C ASN A 637 -3.81 58.85 15.63
N ILE A 638 -3.81 58.23 14.45
CA ILE A 638 -3.48 58.84 13.17
C ILE A 638 -4.70 58.68 12.27
N GLY A 639 -5.27 59.73 11.81
CA GLY A 639 -6.31 59.77 10.80
C GLY A 639 -5.71 59.95 9.41
N VAL A 640 -6.20 59.20 8.43
CA VAL A 640 -5.86 59.32 7.01
C VAL A 640 -7.15 59.57 6.25
N LYS A 641 -7.25 60.69 5.56
CA LYS A 641 -8.47 61.08 4.85
C LYS A 641 -8.18 61.40 3.39
N GLY A 642 -8.95 60.84 2.50
CA GLY A 642 -8.91 61.12 1.08
C GLY A 642 -10.31 61.27 0.48
N ASP A 643 -10.39 61.31 -0.83
CA ASP A 643 -11.68 61.43 -1.52
C ASP A 643 -12.46 60.11 -1.36
N GLY A 644 -13.58 60.19 -0.65
CA GLY A 644 -14.46 59.07 -0.35
C GLY A 644 -13.96 58.09 0.70
N PHE A 645 -12.81 58.29 1.34
CA PHE A 645 -12.31 57.35 2.37
C PHE A 645 -11.72 58.05 3.59
N GLU A 646 -11.79 57.34 4.72
CA GLU A 646 -11.20 57.74 6.00
C GLU A 646 -10.72 56.50 6.76
N TYR A 647 -9.43 56.49 7.17
CA TYR A 647 -8.84 55.46 8.02
C TYR A 647 -8.40 56.06 9.35
N ILE A 648 -8.55 55.28 10.43
CA ILE A 648 -8.04 55.64 11.73
C ILE A 648 -7.15 54.52 12.26
N PHE A 649 -5.91 54.85 12.56
CA PHE A 649 -4.95 54.00 13.23
C PHE A 649 -4.83 54.41 14.69
N GLY A 650 -5.22 53.53 15.60
CA GLY A 650 -4.96 53.69 17.03
C GLY A 650 -3.51 53.39 17.37
N ARG A 651 -2.79 54.28 18.06
CA ARG A 651 -1.45 54.03 18.53
C ARG A 651 -1.47 52.84 19.52
N GLY A 652 -0.70 51.80 19.26
CA GLY A 652 -0.70 50.55 20.02
C GLY A 652 -1.90 49.63 19.80
N LYS A 653 -2.85 49.98 18.92
CA LYS A 653 -4.03 49.14 18.59
C LYS A 653 -4.08 48.72 17.14
N GLY A 654 -3.39 49.41 16.22
CA GLY A 654 -3.44 49.13 14.77
C GLY A 654 -4.60 49.87 14.09
N LEU A 655 -5.07 49.36 12.95
CA LEU A 655 -6.16 49.93 12.16
C LEU A 655 -7.51 49.67 12.85
N VAL A 656 -8.16 50.75 13.32
CA VAL A 656 -9.37 50.67 14.14
C VAL A 656 -10.65 51.14 13.41
N SER A 657 -10.51 51.83 12.29
CA SER A 657 -11.66 52.27 11.48
C SER A 657 -11.26 52.38 10.01
N ILE A 658 -12.10 51.84 9.13
CA ILE A 658 -12.11 52.12 7.69
C ILE A 658 -13.51 52.60 7.33
N ARG A 659 -13.60 53.84 6.80
CA ARG A 659 -14.82 54.33 6.17
C ARG A 659 -14.60 54.54 4.69
N TYR A 660 -15.56 54.11 3.89
CA TYR A 660 -15.60 54.38 2.47
C TYR A 660 -16.99 54.89 2.10
N ASN A 661 -17.02 56.09 1.46
CA ASN A 661 -18.25 56.81 1.15
C ASN A 661 -19.22 56.89 2.34
N GLY A 662 -18.69 57.14 3.55
CA GLY A 662 -19.47 57.28 4.79
C GLY A 662 -19.86 55.95 5.46
N VAL A 663 -19.61 54.79 4.80
CA VAL A 663 -19.92 53.44 5.34
C VAL A 663 -18.75 52.95 6.15
N GLN A 664 -18.96 52.52 7.40
CA GLN A 664 -17.98 51.86 8.25
C GLN A 664 -17.83 50.42 7.77
N LEU A 665 -16.58 50.00 7.50
CA LEU A 665 -16.26 48.66 6.96
C LEU A 665 -15.59 47.75 7.99
N LEU A 666 -15.20 48.23 9.16
CA LEU A 666 -14.62 47.45 10.24
C LEU A 666 -15.54 47.42 11.45
N ASP A 667 -15.85 46.23 11.96
CA ASP A 667 -16.60 46.05 13.21
C ASP A 667 -15.68 46.02 14.43
N ASP A 668 -14.38 45.62 14.24
CA ASP A 668 -13.36 45.60 15.30
C ASP A 668 -11.98 45.91 14.72
N THR A 669 -11.01 46.12 15.60
CA THR A 669 -9.62 46.42 15.27
C THR A 669 -8.95 45.30 14.50
N VAL A 670 -8.35 45.60 13.35
CA VAL A 670 -7.51 44.66 12.61
C VAL A 670 -6.25 44.36 13.42
N ARG A 671 -6.05 43.12 13.77
CA ARG A 671 -4.88 42.64 14.51
C ARG A 671 -4.07 41.67 13.65
N PRO A 672 -2.73 41.74 13.67
CA PRO A 672 -1.90 40.72 13.06
C PRO A 672 -2.20 39.38 13.70
N ASN A 673 -2.36 38.35 12.87
CA ASN A 673 -2.51 36.98 13.30
C ASN A 673 -1.34 36.17 12.76
N PHE A 674 -0.49 35.65 13.65
CA PHE A 674 0.67 34.83 13.32
C PHE A 674 0.45 33.34 13.67
N TRP A 675 -0.79 32.96 13.99
CA TRP A 675 -1.13 31.59 14.28
C TRP A 675 -1.09 30.73 13.01
N ARG A 676 -0.50 29.57 13.14
CA ARG A 676 -0.65 28.46 12.22
C ARG A 676 -0.93 27.20 13.01
N ALA A 677 -1.56 26.20 12.40
CA ALA A 677 -1.69 24.90 13.01
C ALA A 677 -0.28 24.34 13.31
N PRO A 678 -0.02 23.80 14.52
CA PRO A 678 1.26 23.18 14.83
C PRO A 678 1.51 21.96 13.94
N THR A 679 2.76 21.68 13.68
CA THR A 679 3.18 20.36 13.15
C THR A 679 3.30 19.40 14.30
N ASN A 680 2.94 18.14 14.08
CA ASN A 680 3.06 17.08 15.07
C ASN A 680 4.40 16.36 14.87
N ASN A 681 5.48 16.96 15.35
CA ASN A 681 6.81 16.36 15.32
C ASN A 681 7.46 16.51 16.69
#